data_684b9b02e8244b358690099173137f78
#
_entry.id   684b9b02e8244b358690099173137f78
#
_cell.length_a   1.000
_cell.length_b   1.000
_cell.length_c   1.000
_cell.angle_alpha   90.00
_cell.angle_beta   90.00
_cell.angle_gamma   90.00
#
_symmetry.space_group_name_H-M   'P 1'
#
loop_
_entity.id
_entity.type
_entity.pdbx_description
1 polymer ?
#
loop_
_entity_poly.entity_id
_entity_poly.type
_entity_poly.pdbx_seq_one_letter_code
_entity_poly.pdbx_strand_id
1 'polypeptide(L)'
;MKFHNIIQTALCCTAFFLASESAGADTAFKFRPKNGKIYHKGWIDLNKNGVKDIYEDPTADIDERVEDLLSKMTIEEKTCQMVTLYGFGRVLADALPTPEWKEKLWKDGMGAIDEHLNGFRQWGKPIEMYSPYLWPASKHAAAMNEVQRFFIEDTRLGIPVDFTNEGIRGVEAYRATNFPTQLGLGHTWDRELIHEVGRITGSEGRLLGYTNVYAPILDVGRDQRWGRYEEVYGESPYLVGELGVQMTLGMQTDFQVASTAKHFAAYSNNKGAREGMSRVDPQMAPHEVENIHIYPWKEVISRAGLLGAMVSYNDYDGEPIEGSHYWLTERLRDEFGFKGYLVSDSDAVEYLYSKHNVAADMKEAVRQSVMAGLNVRCTFRSPDSYVLPLRELVEEGTVPMSVIDERVRDILRVKFLVGLFDSPYQTDYEAADEEVDGVKNNEVALRASLESLVLLKNASSDTPFGTDGKTLPLNAKVLKRVAVIGPNADDTGYAHLHYGPLGTKAVSVLEGLRKELDGKADVVYVKGCELVDKNWPESEVLPEDPTAEEMAGISEAVKTAESADVTVLVLGGGPRTCGENKSRTSLELPGHQNLLLKEVIKTGKPVVVVLINGRPLSINYADKYADAILEAWYPGAHGGTAVAKALLGEYNPGGKLTVTFPRTVGQIPFNFPYKPASQVDGRKELGRGGWASRVNGSLYDFGYGLSYTTFKYTDLRLSATQITPTDSVLVSFNVTNTGKVRGDEVVQLYVHDCLSSITVYEKVLRGFERISLEPGETRTVEFKLTPKDLAMLDRNMNFVVEPGDFEIMAAASSTDIRLQAKLSVKDPSATSVTESKTDDMKFAGPVRLGKGDFLTVPASGSVTGVRFVLSESSDAEIYVQITNGGGQFLTVSGTKHCGAGVNEVSFPSTDASELRLVIEGGKAVVDNIEIYKSTL
;
A
#
# COMPACT_ATOMS: atom_id res chain seq x y z
N MET A 1 45.79 -16.24 46.64
CA MET A 1 45.63 -17.47 45.84
C MET A 1 44.24 -17.49 45.20
N LYS A 2 43.89 -16.57 44.30
CA LYS A 2 42.65 -16.57 43.52
C LYS A 2 42.74 -15.67 42.27
N PHE A 3 43.93 -15.47 41.71
CA PHE A 3 44.12 -14.63 40.51
C PHE A 3 44.84 -15.35 39.35
N HIS A 4 44.98 -16.68 39.43
CA HIS A 4 45.75 -17.44 38.42
C HIS A 4 44.86 -18.28 37.47
N ASN A 5 43.55 -18.39 37.70
CA ASN A 5 42.69 -19.25 36.90
C ASN A 5 41.80 -18.50 35.85
N ILE A 6 41.92 -17.15 35.74
CA ILE A 6 41.15 -16.36 34.77
C ILE A 6 41.91 -16.15 33.46
N ILE A 7 43.25 -16.25 33.48
CA ILE A 7 44.08 -16.03 32.28
C ILE A 7 44.20 -17.28 31.40
N GLN A 8 44.02 -18.49 31.96
CA GLN A 8 44.05 -19.73 31.15
C GLN A 8 42.77 -20.00 30.38
N THR A 9 41.63 -19.46 30.80
CA THR A 9 40.35 -19.61 30.05
C THR A 9 40.22 -18.62 28.92
N ALA A 10 40.87 -17.47 28.98
CA ALA A 10 40.88 -16.47 27.90
C ALA A 10 41.81 -16.83 26.73
N LEU A 11 42.90 -17.61 27.01
CA LEU A 11 43.79 -18.07 25.93
C LEU A 11 43.28 -19.31 25.17
N CYS A 12 42.37 -20.10 25.74
CA CYS A 12 41.74 -21.21 25.00
C CYS A 12 40.65 -20.76 24.05
N CYS A 13 39.94 -19.67 24.39
CA CYS A 13 38.92 -19.15 23.48
C CYS A 13 39.46 -18.40 22.26
N THR A 14 40.63 -17.74 22.41
CA THR A 14 41.30 -17.06 21.30
C THR A 14 42.02 -18.01 20.33
N ALA A 15 42.44 -19.19 20.80
CA ALA A 15 43.06 -20.21 19.92
C ALA A 15 42.00 -21.01 19.11
N PHE A 16 40.76 -21.07 19.59
CA PHE A 16 39.64 -21.71 18.84
C PHE A 16 39.09 -20.83 17.74
N PHE A 17 39.18 -19.50 17.83
CA PHE A 17 38.75 -18.58 16.79
C PHE A 17 39.75 -18.40 15.63
N LEU A 18 41.04 -18.65 15.87
CA LEU A 18 42.08 -18.57 14.83
C LEU A 18 42.32 -19.90 14.11
N ALA A 19 41.77 -21.02 14.62
CA ALA A 19 41.87 -22.33 13.97
C ALA A 19 40.66 -22.66 13.07
N SER A 20 39.59 -21.82 13.06
CA SER A 20 38.43 -22.03 12.22
C SER A 20 38.46 -21.30 10.87
N GLU A 21 39.45 -20.40 10.65
CA GLU A 21 39.61 -19.69 9.38
C GLU A 21 40.55 -20.37 8.38
N SER A 22 41.17 -21.49 8.72
CA SER A 22 42.11 -22.18 7.81
C SER A 22 41.79 -23.66 7.51
N ALA A 23 40.64 -24.15 7.93
CA ALA A 23 40.20 -25.53 7.62
C ALA A 23 38.79 -25.53 7.06
N GLY A 24 38.57 -25.03 5.87
CA GLY A 24 37.26 -25.04 5.28
C GLY A 24 37.15 -24.39 3.93
N ALA A 25 38.22 -24.38 3.14
CA ALA A 25 38.02 -24.26 1.73
C ALA A 25 37.48 -25.61 1.21
N ASP A 26 36.20 -25.58 0.75
CA ASP A 26 35.66 -26.48 -0.23
C ASP A 26 35.27 -27.91 0.14
N THR A 27 34.14 -28.06 0.82
CA THR A 27 33.11 -28.96 0.33
C THR A 27 31.80 -28.17 0.26
N ALA A 28 31.51 -27.54 -0.87
CA ALA A 28 30.22 -26.94 -1.13
C ALA A 28 29.14 -27.99 -0.79
N PHE A 29 28.25 -27.64 0.16
CA PHE A 29 27.09 -28.47 0.47
C PHE A 29 26.23 -28.51 -0.81
N LYS A 30 26.29 -29.62 -1.55
CA LYS A 30 25.54 -29.79 -2.80
C LYS A 30 24.44 -30.82 -2.57
N PHE A 31 23.22 -30.47 -2.94
CA PHE A 31 22.10 -31.40 -2.96
C PHE A 31 22.44 -32.65 -3.80
N ARG A 32 22.08 -33.83 -3.29
CA ARG A 32 22.15 -35.09 -4.03
C ARG A 32 20.91 -35.93 -3.76
N PRO A 33 20.21 -36.44 -4.80
CA PRO A 33 19.16 -37.41 -4.63
C PRO A 33 19.65 -38.64 -3.84
N LYS A 34 18.83 -39.17 -2.92
CA LYS A 34 19.08 -40.44 -2.25
C LYS A 34 18.56 -41.60 -3.10
N ASN A 35 17.41 -41.42 -3.75
CA ASN A 35 16.81 -42.37 -4.66
C ASN A 35 16.93 -41.92 -6.13
N GLY A 36 18.11 -42.11 -6.72
CA GLY A 36 18.36 -41.71 -8.10
C GLY A 36 17.51 -42.46 -9.16
N LYS A 37 16.77 -43.52 -8.77
CA LYS A 37 15.96 -44.29 -9.71
C LYS A 37 14.67 -43.62 -10.14
N ILE A 38 14.17 -42.67 -9.37
CA ILE A 38 12.93 -41.96 -9.70
C ILE A 38 13.15 -40.76 -10.67
N TYR A 39 14.38 -40.35 -10.87
CA TYR A 39 14.70 -39.18 -11.74
C TYR A 39 15.00 -39.67 -13.15
N HIS A 40 14.10 -39.45 -14.06
CA HIS A 40 14.21 -39.81 -15.47
C HIS A 40 14.53 -38.54 -16.32
N LYS A 41 14.88 -38.81 -17.59
CA LYS A 41 15.11 -37.69 -18.52
C LYS A 41 13.77 -37.00 -18.82
N GLY A 42 13.58 -35.80 -18.25
CA GLY A 42 12.43 -34.94 -18.50
C GLY A 42 11.17 -35.25 -17.68
N TRP A 43 11.25 -36.08 -16.63
CA TRP A 43 10.17 -36.29 -15.66
C TRP A 43 10.69 -36.97 -14.40
N ILE A 44 9.90 -36.95 -13.34
CA ILE A 44 10.20 -37.54 -12.03
C ILE A 44 9.10 -38.59 -11.74
N ASP A 45 9.48 -39.81 -11.44
CA ASP A 45 8.56 -40.90 -10.96
C ASP A 45 8.25 -40.64 -9.47
N LEU A 46 7.31 -39.73 -9.24
CA LEU A 46 7.00 -39.18 -7.92
C LEU A 46 6.34 -40.23 -7.01
N ASN A 47 5.50 -41.11 -7.57
CA ASN A 47 4.85 -42.17 -6.81
C ASN A 47 5.65 -43.50 -6.77
N LYS A 48 6.85 -43.56 -7.40
CA LYS A 48 7.81 -44.67 -7.37
C LYS A 48 7.24 -45.99 -7.97
N ASN A 49 6.27 -45.88 -8.91
CA ASN A 49 5.64 -47.06 -9.55
C ASN A 49 6.37 -47.53 -10.81
N GLY A 50 7.33 -46.75 -11.32
CA GLY A 50 8.12 -47.01 -12.52
C GLY A 50 7.41 -46.72 -13.85
N VAL A 51 6.25 -46.07 -13.82
CA VAL A 51 5.45 -45.66 -14.97
C VAL A 51 5.20 -44.19 -14.90
N LYS A 52 5.32 -43.47 -16.04
CA LYS A 52 5.00 -42.03 -16.09
C LYS A 52 3.48 -41.85 -16.07
N ASP A 53 2.95 -41.39 -14.94
CA ASP A 53 1.55 -41.02 -14.79
C ASP A 53 1.27 -39.66 -15.45
N ILE A 54 -0.01 -39.28 -15.64
CA ILE A 54 -0.37 -37.98 -16.29
C ILE A 54 0.15 -36.81 -15.45
N TYR A 55 0.03 -36.87 -14.11
CA TYR A 55 0.50 -35.80 -13.25
C TYR A 55 2.03 -35.64 -13.25
N GLU A 56 2.79 -36.64 -13.69
CA GLU A 56 4.25 -36.60 -13.81
C GLU A 56 4.72 -36.17 -15.22
N ASP A 57 3.79 -36.00 -16.16
CA ASP A 57 4.13 -35.58 -17.53
C ASP A 57 4.13 -34.07 -17.68
N PRO A 58 5.30 -33.41 -17.80
CA PRO A 58 5.36 -31.97 -17.99
C PRO A 58 4.69 -31.44 -19.25
N THR A 59 4.37 -32.31 -20.21
CA THR A 59 3.73 -31.94 -21.47
C THR A 59 2.20 -32.07 -21.45
N ALA A 60 1.65 -32.67 -20.40
CA ALA A 60 0.20 -32.78 -20.21
C ALA A 60 -0.41 -31.46 -19.72
N ASP A 61 -1.69 -31.26 -19.99
CA ASP A 61 -2.43 -30.10 -19.51
C ASP A 61 -2.44 -30.06 -17.97
N ILE A 62 -2.32 -28.86 -17.39
CA ILE A 62 -2.22 -28.71 -15.93
C ILE A 62 -3.47 -29.20 -15.23
N ASP A 63 -4.65 -28.93 -15.75
CA ASP A 63 -5.90 -29.34 -15.12
C ASP A 63 -6.07 -30.90 -15.21
N GLU A 64 -5.62 -31.52 -16.30
CA GLU A 64 -5.55 -33.00 -16.41
C GLU A 64 -4.55 -33.60 -15.39
N ARG A 65 -3.40 -32.94 -15.20
CA ARG A 65 -2.39 -33.35 -14.19
C ARG A 65 -2.96 -33.27 -12.77
N VAL A 66 -3.68 -32.20 -12.47
CA VAL A 66 -4.33 -32.00 -11.17
C VAL A 66 -5.37 -33.08 -10.89
N GLU A 67 -6.26 -33.36 -11.85
CA GLU A 67 -7.30 -34.40 -11.67
C GLU A 67 -6.72 -35.80 -11.54
N ASP A 68 -5.68 -36.11 -12.30
CA ASP A 68 -5.00 -37.40 -12.19
C ASP A 68 -4.38 -37.60 -10.81
N LEU A 69 -3.66 -36.60 -10.29
CA LEU A 69 -3.08 -36.63 -8.94
C LEU A 69 -4.16 -36.71 -7.86
N LEU A 70 -5.17 -35.83 -7.93
CA LEU A 70 -6.26 -35.77 -6.97
C LEU A 70 -7.01 -37.11 -6.84
N SER A 71 -7.20 -37.82 -7.96
CA SER A 71 -7.83 -39.14 -7.99
C SER A 71 -7.03 -40.22 -7.25
N LYS A 72 -5.71 -40.06 -7.10
CA LYS A 72 -4.79 -40.98 -6.45
C LYS A 72 -4.58 -40.70 -4.96
N MET A 73 -4.96 -39.49 -4.50
CA MET A 73 -4.75 -39.04 -3.12
C MET A 73 -5.72 -39.65 -2.14
N THR A 74 -5.22 -40.06 -0.96
CA THR A 74 -6.03 -40.43 0.19
C THR A 74 -6.51 -39.22 0.95
N ILE A 75 -7.43 -39.37 1.90
CA ILE A 75 -7.91 -38.26 2.76
C ILE A 75 -6.76 -37.71 3.62
N GLU A 76 -5.83 -38.56 4.04
CA GLU A 76 -4.67 -38.15 4.81
C GLU A 76 -3.78 -37.20 3.99
N GLU A 77 -3.52 -37.52 2.74
CA GLU A 77 -2.73 -36.71 1.83
C GLU A 77 -3.45 -35.42 1.45
N LYS A 78 -4.75 -35.47 1.17
CA LYS A 78 -5.56 -34.30 0.84
C LYS A 78 -5.58 -33.28 1.99
N THR A 79 -5.88 -33.74 3.21
CA THR A 79 -5.96 -32.85 4.38
C THR A 79 -4.61 -32.29 4.79
N CYS A 80 -3.50 -33.00 4.56
CA CYS A 80 -2.15 -32.47 4.75
C CYS A 80 -1.78 -31.37 3.75
N GLN A 81 -2.38 -31.31 2.56
CA GLN A 81 -2.18 -30.18 1.65
C GLN A 81 -2.86 -28.87 2.15
N MET A 82 -3.85 -28.97 3.03
CA MET A 82 -4.67 -27.84 3.47
C MET A 82 -4.12 -27.10 4.69
N VAL A 83 -2.84 -27.26 5.02
CA VAL A 83 -2.19 -26.60 6.17
C VAL A 83 -0.79 -26.11 5.84
N THR A 84 -0.36 -25.08 6.58
CA THR A 84 1.05 -24.69 6.67
C THR A 84 1.71 -25.35 7.88
N LEU A 85 3.03 -25.45 7.82
CA LEU A 85 3.92 -25.81 8.91
C LEU A 85 5.00 -24.74 9.02
N TYR A 86 4.96 -23.91 10.06
CA TYR A 86 6.02 -22.93 10.26
C TYR A 86 7.39 -23.60 10.44
N GLY A 87 8.37 -23.06 9.74
CA GLY A 87 9.70 -23.63 9.57
C GLY A 87 10.60 -23.59 10.81
N PHE A 88 11.87 -23.79 10.56
CA PHE A 88 12.91 -23.89 11.60
C PHE A 88 13.01 -22.61 12.43
N GLY A 89 12.96 -22.83 13.74
CA GLY A 89 13.00 -21.73 14.72
C GLY A 89 11.61 -21.24 15.17
N ARG A 90 10.54 -21.71 14.53
CA ARG A 90 9.13 -21.45 14.87
C ARG A 90 8.43 -22.70 15.40
N VAL A 91 7.96 -23.56 14.52
CA VAL A 91 7.29 -24.84 14.85
C VAL A 91 8.22 -26.02 14.59
N LEU A 92 8.94 -26.03 13.48
CA LEU A 92 9.96 -27.05 13.23
C LEU A 92 11.17 -26.83 14.15
N ALA A 93 11.53 -27.87 14.89
CA ALA A 93 12.73 -27.91 15.71
C ALA A 93 14.02 -28.12 14.88
N ASP A 94 13.88 -28.76 13.72
CA ASP A 94 14.99 -29.18 12.88
C ASP A 94 15.09 -28.33 11.62
N ALA A 95 16.31 -27.92 11.26
CA ALA A 95 16.58 -27.22 10.01
C ALA A 95 16.57 -28.15 8.79
N LEU A 96 16.84 -29.43 9.02
CA LEU A 96 16.86 -30.49 7.99
C LEU A 96 16.05 -31.70 8.45
N PRO A 97 15.53 -32.53 7.52
CA PRO A 97 14.74 -33.70 7.86
C PRO A 97 15.52 -34.70 8.73
N THR A 98 14.88 -35.17 9.79
CA THR A 98 15.36 -36.23 10.67
C THR A 98 14.58 -37.52 10.47
N PRO A 99 15.04 -38.68 10.95
CA PRO A 99 14.27 -39.90 10.90
C PRO A 99 12.88 -39.82 11.53
N GLU A 100 12.73 -38.99 12.55
CA GLU A 100 11.46 -38.75 13.27
C GLU A 100 10.36 -38.14 12.39
N TRP A 101 10.75 -37.45 11.31
CA TRP A 101 9.77 -36.87 10.38
C TRP A 101 8.84 -37.92 9.76
N LYS A 102 9.31 -39.16 9.61
CA LYS A 102 8.50 -40.30 9.10
C LYS A 102 7.41 -40.78 10.08
N GLU A 103 7.45 -40.29 11.32
CA GLU A 103 6.46 -40.63 12.36
C GLU A 103 5.47 -39.48 12.59
N LYS A 104 5.75 -38.28 12.01
CA LYS A 104 4.90 -37.11 12.12
C LYS A 104 3.79 -37.10 11.08
N LEU A 105 2.80 -36.23 11.24
CA LEU A 105 1.68 -36.05 10.34
C LEU A 105 2.13 -35.83 8.88
N TRP A 106 3.18 -35.05 8.69
CA TRP A 106 3.70 -34.69 7.36
C TRP A 106 4.41 -35.82 6.60
N LYS A 107 4.45 -37.02 7.16
CA LYS A 107 4.74 -38.24 6.36
C LYS A 107 3.75 -38.48 5.21
N ASP A 108 2.53 -37.93 5.35
CA ASP A 108 1.48 -37.97 4.34
C ASP A 108 1.55 -36.76 3.37
N GLY A 109 2.61 -35.95 3.44
CA GLY A 109 2.78 -34.72 2.69
C GLY A 109 2.46 -33.48 3.50
N MET A 110 2.66 -32.28 2.89
CA MET A 110 2.35 -30.99 3.50
C MET A 110 2.00 -29.98 2.42
N GLY A 111 1.04 -29.11 2.69
CA GLY A 111 0.66 -28.02 1.78
C GLY A 111 1.81 -27.05 1.59
N ALA A 112 2.23 -26.41 2.68
CA ALA A 112 3.34 -25.47 2.68
C ALA A 112 4.19 -25.59 3.95
N ILE A 113 5.47 -25.20 3.83
CA ILE A 113 6.32 -24.84 4.98
C ILE A 113 6.62 -23.35 4.89
N ASP A 114 6.24 -22.64 5.94
CA ASP A 114 6.29 -21.19 6.00
C ASP A 114 7.52 -20.69 6.75
N GLU A 115 8.15 -19.62 6.27
CA GLU A 115 9.33 -18.98 6.87
C GLU A 115 10.49 -19.95 7.21
N HIS A 116 10.67 -21.00 6.45
CA HIS A 116 11.75 -21.95 6.71
C HIS A 116 13.10 -21.32 6.39
N LEU A 117 14.01 -21.34 7.35
CA LEU A 117 15.35 -20.76 7.22
C LEU A 117 15.39 -19.26 6.85
N ASN A 118 14.34 -18.49 7.10
CA ASN A 118 14.35 -17.05 6.81
C ASN A 118 15.40 -16.26 7.64
N GLY A 119 15.87 -16.82 8.73
CA GLY A 119 17.04 -16.29 9.47
C GLY A 119 16.70 -15.38 10.62
N PHE A 120 15.45 -15.21 11.02
CA PHE A 120 15.12 -14.31 12.11
C PHE A 120 14.61 -15.02 13.38
N ARG A 121 14.94 -14.40 14.52
CA ARG A 121 14.37 -14.74 15.82
C ARG A 121 13.56 -13.59 16.43
N GLN A 122 13.90 -12.37 16.06
CA GLN A 122 13.24 -11.17 16.57
C GLN A 122 13.28 -10.05 15.53
N TRP A 123 12.11 -9.58 15.09
CA TRP A 123 11.97 -8.46 14.18
C TRP A 123 12.50 -7.13 14.77
N GLY A 124 12.89 -6.21 13.88
CA GLY A 124 13.36 -4.88 14.25
C GLY A 124 14.75 -4.83 14.85
N LYS A 125 15.53 -5.92 14.73
CA LYS A 125 16.94 -5.96 15.14
C LYS A 125 17.79 -6.57 14.04
N PRO A 126 19.02 -6.08 13.85
CA PRO A 126 20.05 -6.81 13.12
C PRO A 126 20.21 -8.17 13.77
N ILE A 127 20.17 -9.24 12.98
CA ILE A 127 20.28 -10.57 13.54
C ILE A 127 21.66 -11.16 13.23
N GLU A 128 22.16 -11.88 14.24
CA GLU A 128 23.27 -12.78 14.03
C GLU A 128 22.74 -14.05 13.35
N MET A 129 23.53 -14.59 12.42
CA MET A 129 23.23 -15.86 11.78
C MET A 129 23.18 -16.97 12.82
N TYR A 130 21.99 -17.53 13.07
CA TYR A 130 21.78 -18.55 14.10
C TYR A 130 21.80 -19.99 13.55
N SER A 131 21.90 -20.16 12.24
CA SER A 131 21.99 -21.47 11.58
C SER A 131 23.10 -21.44 10.52
N PRO A 132 23.90 -22.51 10.41
CA PRO A 132 24.93 -22.61 9.40
C PRO A 132 24.40 -22.73 7.98
N TYR A 133 23.08 -22.88 7.81
CA TYR A 133 22.41 -23.03 6.52
C TYR A 133 21.89 -21.73 5.93
N LEU A 134 21.97 -20.60 6.66
CA LEU A 134 21.39 -19.33 6.19
C LEU A 134 22.21 -18.66 5.09
N TRP A 135 23.53 -18.85 5.08
CA TRP A 135 24.44 -18.18 4.16
C TRP A 135 25.69 -19.03 3.88
N PRO A 136 26.29 -19.01 2.66
CA PRO A 136 25.87 -18.25 1.49
C PRO A 136 24.54 -18.73 0.91
N ALA A 137 23.99 -18.02 -0.11
CA ALA A 137 22.68 -18.31 -0.71
C ALA A 137 22.62 -19.73 -1.31
N SER A 138 23.71 -20.20 -1.92
CA SER A 138 23.85 -21.57 -2.42
C SER A 138 23.65 -22.64 -1.33
N LYS A 139 24.13 -22.37 -0.12
CA LYS A 139 23.98 -23.27 1.01
C LYS A 139 22.55 -23.28 1.56
N HIS A 140 21.90 -22.10 1.55
CA HIS A 140 20.49 -21.99 1.87
C HIS A 140 19.65 -22.82 0.89
N ALA A 141 19.81 -22.60 -0.40
CA ALA A 141 19.12 -23.34 -1.45
C ALA A 141 19.34 -24.87 -1.33
N ALA A 142 20.56 -25.29 -1.04
CA ALA A 142 20.86 -26.72 -0.85
C ALA A 142 20.16 -27.30 0.38
N ALA A 143 20.05 -26.53 1.47
CA ALA A 143 19.30 -26.95 2.66
C ALA A 143 17.79 -27.05 2.39
N MET A 144 17.22 -26.09 1.67
CA MET A 144 15.81 -26.12 1.23
C MET A 144 15.55 -27.35 0.34
N ASN A 145 16.46 -27.70 -0.55
CA ASN A 145 16.40 -28.91 -1.37
C ASN A 145 16.40 -30.21 -0.54
N GLU A 146 17.14 -30.27 0.58
CA GLU A 146 17.11 -31.43 1.48
C GLU A 146 15.71 -31.63 2.11
N VAL A 147 15.02 -30.55 2.44
CA VAL A 147 13.65 -30.60 2.94
C VAL A 147 12.69 -31.02 1.83
N GLN A 148 12.80 -30.42 0.65
CA GLN A 148 11.97 -30.79 -0.52
C GLN A 148 12.15 -32.28 -0.89
N ARG A 149 13.39 -32.80 -0.81
CA ARG A 149 13.68 -34.20 -1.08
C ARG A 149 12.90 -35.13 -0.17
N PHE A 150 12.72 -34.82 1.12
CA PHE A 150 11.91 -35.66 2.01
C PHE A 150 10.49 -35.83 1.46
N PHE A 151 9.83 -34.74 1.02
CA PHE A 151 8.49 -34.82 0.49
C PHE A 151 8.44 -35.58 -0.84
N ILE A 152 9.43 -35.46 -1.70
CA ILE A 152 9.49 -36.14 -2.99
C ILE A 152 9.87 -37.63 -2.85
N GLU A 153 10.95 -37.93 -2.14
CA GLU A 153 11.49 -39.29 -2.10
C GLU A 153 10.88 -40.17 -1.02
N ASP A 154 10.50 -39.60 0.13
CA ASP A 154 10.09 -40.37 1.32
C ASP A 154 8.55 -40.40 1.53
N THR A 155 7.73 -39.64 0.81
CA THR A 155 6.26 -39.72 0.84
C THR A 155 5.72 -40.58 -0.31
N ARG A 156 4.47 -41.07 -0.24
CA ARG A 156 3.90 -42.02 -1.19
C ARG A 156 3.74 -41.45 -2.60
N LEU A 157 3.13 -40.24 -2.74
CA LEU A 157 2.86 -39.61 -4.03
C LEU A 157 3.92 -38.58 -4.43
N GLY A 158 4.92 -38.33 -3.57
CA GLY A 158 6.00 -37.41 -3.87
C GLY A 158 5.54 -35.99 -4.16
N ILE A 159 4.41 -35.55 -3.57
CA ILE A 159 3.88 -34.19 -3.77
C ILE A 159 4.85 -33.17 -3.18
N PRO A 160 5.41 -32.27 -3.99
CA PRO A 160 6.33 -31.24 -3.51
C PRO A 160 5.66 -30.32 -2.50
N VAL A 161 6.41 -29.91 -1.45
CA VAL A 161 5.95 -28.89 -0.53
C VAL A 161 6.13 -27.50 -1.14
N ASP A 162 5.18 -26.59 -0.91
CA ASP A 162 5.33 -25.17 -1.23
C ASP A 162 6.13 -24.49 -0.10
N PHE A 163 7.19 -23.74 -0.44
CA PHE A 163 7.91 -22.95 0.54
C PHE A 163 7.45 -21.51 0.47
N THR A 164 6.71 -21.10 1.49
CA THR A 164 6.15 -19.76 1.59
C THR A 164 7.05 -18.85 2.43
N ASN A 165 7.08 -17.56 2.11
CA ASN A 165 7.79 -16.56 2.91
C ASN A 165 7.17 -15.18 2.70
N GLU A 166 7.52 -14.24 3.54
CA GLU A 166 7.16 -12.83 3.42
C GLU A 166 8.02 -12.09 2.40
N GLY A 167 7.56 -10.95 1.87
CA GLY A 167 8.35 -10.23 0.86
C GLY A 167 7.78 -8.93 0.35
N ILE A 168 7.18 -8.10 1.19
CA ILE A 168 6.59 -6.81 0.73
C ILE A 168 7.62 -5.77 0.31
N ARG A 169 8.90 -5.99 0.60
CA ARG A 169 10.02 -5.09 0.30
C ARG A 169 11.36 -5.86 0.11
N GLY A 170 11.33 -6.91 -0.70
CA GLY A 170 12.35 -7.94 -0.82
C GLY A 170 11.98 -9.15 0.02
N VAL A 171 12.35 -10.36 -0.42
CA VAL A 171 12.02 -11.60 0.28
C VAL A 171 12.60 -11.61 1.70
N GLU A 172 11.80 -12.02 2.69
CA GLU A 172 12.21 -12.04 4.10
C GLU A 172 13.18 -13.20 4.38
N ALA A 173 14.37 -13.10 3.84
CA ALA A 173 15.44 -14.05 4.02
C ALA A 173 16.72 -13.36 4.46
N TYR A 174 17.63 -14.13 5.07
CA TYR A 174 18.90 -13.60 5.55
C TYR A 174 19.73 -13.04 4.39
N ARG A 175 19.98 -11.72 4.44
CA ARG A 175 20.78 -10.97 3.44
C ARG A 175 20.21 -10.96 2.03
N ALA A 176 18.93 -11.10 1.84
CA ALA A 176 18.32 -10.76 0.55
C ALA A 176 18.32 -9.23 0.31
N THR A 177 18.06 -8.78 -0.90
CA THR A 177 18.05 -7.35 -1.26
C THR A 177 16.96 -6.61 -0.48
N ASN A 178 17.33 -5.53 0.21
CA ASN A 178 16.48 -4.79 1.13
C ASN A 178 16.04 -3.45 0.51
N PHE A 179 14.77 -3.34 0.17
CA PHE A 179 14.13 -2.16 -0.38
C PHE A 179 13.50 -1.27 0.72
N PRO A 180 13.08 -0.02 0.40
CA PRO A 180 12.19 0.75 1.25
C PRO A 180 10.93 -0.03 1.63
N THR A 181 10.29 0.33 2.75
CA THR A 181 8.96 -0.23 3.07
C THR A 181 7.97 0.03 1.96
N GLN A 182 6.86 -0.72 1.92
CA GLN A 182 5.88 -0.58 0.84
C GLN A 182 5.31 0.84 0.76
N LEU A 183 5.18 1.54 1.91
CA LEU A 183 4.83 2.96 1.93
C LEU A 183 5.87 3.81 1.20
N GLY A 184 7.16 3.63 1.48
CA GLY A 184 8.24 4.31 0.75
C GLY A 184 8.20 4.00 -0.75
N LEU A 185 8.02 2.73 -1.12
CA LEU A 185 7.86 2.31 -2.52
C LEU A 185 6.66 2.99 -3.19
N GLY A 186 5.55 3.17 -2.48
CA GLY A 186 4.39 3.91 -2.98
C GLY A 186 4.73 5.33 -3.41
N HIS A 187 5.55 6.04 -2.62
CA HIS A 187 5.95 7.43 -2.86
C HIS A 187 6.85 7.64 -4.08
N THR A 188 7.34 6.56 -4.69
CA THR A 188 8.04 6.62 -5.98
C THR A 188 7.11 6.93 -7.14
N TRP A 189 5.84 6.52 -7.09
CA TRP A 189 4.87 6.62 -8.20
C TRP A 189 5.41 6.02 -9.51
N ASP A 190 6.32 5.06 -9.41
CA ASP A 190 7.01 4.45 -10.56
C ASP A 190 6.60 2.98 -10.72
N ARG A 191 5.73 2.72 -11.70
CA ARG A 191 5.23 1.38 -12.04
C ARG A 191 6.35 0.42 -12.45
N GLU A 192 7.31 0.92 -13.24
CA GLU A 192 8.42 0.12 -13.75
C GLU A 192 9.34 -0.31 -12.60
N LEU A 193 9.66 0.62 -11.70
CA LEU A 193 10.45 0.33 -10.51
C LEU A 193 9.76 -0.70 -9.61
N ILE A 194 8.44 -0.59 -9.37
CA ILE A 194 7.71 -1.55 -8.55
C ILE A 194 7.67 -2.94 -9.22
N HIS A 195 7.53 -3.00 -10.54
CA HIS A 195 7.65 -4.26 -11.28
C HIS A 195 9.03 -4.89 -11.08
N GLU A 196 10.10 -4.09 -11.16
CA GLU A 196 11.48 -4.56 -10.98
C GLU A 196 11.74 -5.01 -9.53
N VAL A 197 11.20 -4.30 -8.52
CA VAL A 197 11.23 -4.75 -7.12
C VAL A 197 10.56 -6.11 -6.96
N GLY A 198 9.38 -6.29 -7.57
CA GLY A 198 8.67 -7.56 -7.58
C GLY A 198 9.49 -8.67 -8.25
N ARG A 199 10.08 -8.39 -9.42
CA ARG A 199 10.93 -9.33 -10.15
C ARG A 199 12.14 -9.78 -9.33
N ILE A 200 12.82 -8.85 -8.64
CA ILE A 200 13.97 -9.16 -7.78
C ILE A 200 13.50 -10.00 -6.58
N THR A 201 12.38 -9.61 -5.93
CA THR A 201 11.82 -10.36 -4.80
C THR A 201 11.50 -11.80 -5.19
N GLY A 202 10.87 -12.01 -6.35
CA GLY A 202 10.55 -13.33 -6.88
C GLY A 202 11.80 -14.14 -7.25
N SER A 203 12.75 -13.51 -7.97
CA SER A 203 14.00 -14.15 -8.39
C SER A 203 14.84 -14.60 -7.20
N GLU A 204 15.10 -13.70 -6.25
CA GLU A 204 15.88 -14.05 -5.04
C GLU A 204 15.16 -15.10 -4.19
N GLY A 205 13.82 -15.01 -4.07
CA GLY A 205 13.01 -16.02 -3.42
C GLY A 205 13.21 -17.39 -4.07
N ARG A 206 13.10 -17.49 -5.40
CA ARG A 206 13.29 -18.75 -6.14
C ARG A 206 14.71 -19.27 -6.01
N LEU A 207 15.73 -18.41 -6.11
CA LEU A 207 17.14 -18.79 -5.96
C LEU A 207 17.47 -19.32 -4.55
N LEU A 208 16.77 -18.86 -3.54
CA LEU A 208 16.86 -19.37 -2.18
C LEU A 208 16.05 -20.67 -1.96
N GLY A 209 15.13 -21.01 -2.86
CA GLY A 209 14.28 -22.18 -2.78
C GLY A 209 12.84 -21.93 -2.35
N TYR A 210 12.44 -20.66 -2.10
CA TYR A 210 11.04 -20.30 -1.87
C TYR A 210 10.25 -20.32 -3.18
N THR A 211 8.99 -20.68 -3.10
CA THR A 211 8.10 -20.86 -4.25
C THR A 211 6.84 -20.02 -4.16
N ASN A 212 6.68 -19.29 -3.05
CA ASN A 212 5.52 -18.45 -2.79
C ASN A 212 5.89 -17.29 -1.86
N VAL A 213 5.38 -16.10 -2.13
CA VAL A 213 5.68 -14.89 -1.36
C VAL A 213 4.39 -14.19 -0.95
N TYR A 214 4.22 -13.94 0.35
CA TYR A 214 3.09 -13.23 0.93
C TYR A 214 3.21 -11.70 0.69
N ALA A 215 2.99 -11.31 -0.55
CA ALA A 215 3.00 -9.93 -1.05
C ALA A 215 2.23 -9.86 -2.38
N PRO A 216 1.79 -8.65 -2.83
CA PRO A 216 1.84 -7.36 -2.13
C PRO A 216 0.77 -7.23 -1.04
N ILE A 217 0.91 -6.20 -0.18
CA ILE A 217 -0.19 -5.78 0.67
C ILE A 217 -1.09 -4.84 -0.14
N LEU A 218 -2.39 -5.21 -0.23
CA LEU A 218 -3.42 -4.45 -0.95
C LEU A 218 -4.32 -3.64 -0.01
N ASP A 219 -3.98 -3.61 1.28
CA ASP A 219 -4.65 -2.74 2.24
C ASP A 219 -4.47 -1.27 1.84
N VAL A 220 -5.53 -0.49 1.97
CA VAL A 220 -5.52 0.95 1.68
C VAL A 220 -5.42 1.71 2.98
N GLY A 221 -4.45 2.60 3.13
CA GLY A 221 -4.20 3.34 4.36
C GLY A 221 -5.30 4.36 4.67
N ARG A 222 -6.25 4.02 5.55
CA ARG A 222 -7.39 4.88 5.90
C ARG A 222 -7.30 5.50 7.30
N ASP A 223 -6.39 5.02 8.14
CA ASP A 223 -6.14 5.62 9.46
C ASP A 223 -4.64 5.68 9.76
N GLN A 224 -4.09 6.88 9.81
CA GLN A 224 -2.67 7.12 10.02
C GLN A 224 -2.16 6.61 11.39
N ARG A 225 -3.05 6.32 12.34
CA ARG A 225 -2.68 5.71 13.63
C ARG A 225 -2.37 4.23 13.52
N TRP A 226 -2.85 3.55 12.50
CA TRP A 226 -2.69 2.10 12.34
C TRP A 226 -1.22 1.68 12.36
N GLY A 227 -0.90 0.63 13.14
CA GLY A 227 0.47 0.17 13.35
C GLY A 227 1.16 -0.27 12.08
N ARG A 228 0.42 -0.94 11.17
CA ARG A 228 0.90 -1.47 9.89
C ARG A 228 0.83 -0.46 8.73
N TYR A 229 0.74 0.83 9.03
CA TYR A 229 0.63 1.87 8.00
C TYR A 229 1.84 1.91 7.05
N GLU A 230 3.02 1.51 7.53
CA GLU A 230 4.24 1.38 6.71
C GLU A 230 4.15 0.33 5.59
N GLU A 231 3.20 -0.61 5.72
CA GLU A 231 3.06 -1.74 4.83
C GLU A 231 2.15 -1.45 3.63
N VAL A 232 1.44 -0.31 3.59
CA VAL A 232 0.56 0.06 2.48
C VAL A 232 1.25 0.94 1.45
N TYR A 233 0.86 0.88 0.17
CA TYR A 233 1.37 1.81 -0.85
C TYR A 233 0.85 3.24 -0.66
N GLY A 234 -0.29 3.42 0.00
CA GLY A 234 -0.89 4.72 0.24
C GLY A 234 -2.39 4.66 0.54
N GLU A 235 -3.06 5.80 0.44
CA GLU A 235 -4.48 5.96 0.79
C GLU A 235 -5.43 5.99 -0.42
N SER A 236 -4.88 6.05 -1.67
CA SER A 236 -5.65 6.02 -2.89
C SER A 236 -5.83 4.59 -3.40
N PRO A 237 -7.07 4.08 -3.53
CA PRO A 237 -7.31 2.72 -4.03
C PRO A 237 -6.77 2.51 -5.45
N TYR A 238 -6.85 3.54 -6.31
CA TYR A 238 -6.30 3.50 -7.66
C TYR A 238 -4.78 3.27 -7.65
N LEU A 239 -4.05 4.05 -6.84
CA LEU A 239 -2.59 3.91 -6.73
C LEU A 239 -2.20 2.53 -6.17
N VAL A 240 -2.87 2.08 -5.09
CA VAL A 240 -2.62 0.76 -4.49
C VAL A 240 -2.87 -0.35 -5.51
N GLY A 241 -3.96 -0.26 -6.28
CA GLY A 241 -4.26 -1.22 -7.34
C GLY A 241 -3.20 -1.24 -8.44
N GLU A 242 -2.80 -0.07 -8.95
CA GLU A 242 -1.78 0.05 -10.00
C GLU A 242 -0.42 -0.53 -9.57
N LEU A 243 0.06 -0.16 -8.38
CA LEU A 243 1.34 -0.66 -7.88
C LEU A 243 1.26 -2.13 -7.45
N GLY A 244 0.13 -2.56 -6.88
CA GLY A 244 -0.14 -3.97 -6.56
C GLY A 244 -0.09 -4.87 -7.80
N VAL A 245 -0.67 -4.42 -8.93
CA VAL A 245 -0.56 -5.12 -10.22
C VAL A 245 0.90 -5.28 -10.64
N GLN A 246 1.70 -4.21 -10.56
CA GLN A 246 3.10 -4.27 -10.99
C GLN A 246 3.95 -5.18 -10.09
N MET A 247 3.77 -5.12 -8.79
CA MET A 247 4.47 -5.99 -7.84
C MET A 247 4.13 -7.46 -8.09
N THR A 248 2.85 -7.78 -8.28
CA THR A 248 2.39 -9.14 -8.58
C THR A 248 2.94 -9.65 -9.90
N LEU A 249 2.86 -8.86 -10.98
CA LEU A 249 3.42 -9.23 -12.29
C LEU A 249 4.94 -9.45 -12.21
N GLY A 250 5.65 -8.59 -11.49
CA GLY A 250 7.10 -8.74 -11.27
C GLY A 250 7.43 -10.06 -10.57
N MET A 251 6.79 -10.35 -9.43
CA MET A 251 7.03 -11.60 -8.68
C MET A 251 6.67 -12.86 -9.47
N GLN A 252 5.57 -12.82 -10.22
CA GLN A 252 5.09 -13.94 -11.02
C GLN A 252 5.74 -14.04 -12.41
N THR A 253 6.76 -13.22 -12.72
CA THR A 253 7.50 -13.31 -13.99
C THR A 253 7.96 -14.75 -14.21
N ASP A 254 7.60 -15.33 -15.35
CA ASP A 254 7.91 -16.73 -15.70
C ASP A 254 7.48 -17.77 -14.66
N PHE A 255 6.48 -17.45 -13.83
CA PHE A 255 6.01 -18.27 -12.71
C PHE A 255 7.12 -18.68 -11.72
N GLN A 256 8.09 -17.80 -11.49
CA GLN A 256 9.19 -18.05 -10.55
C GLN A 256 8.67 -18.37 -9.15
N VAL A 257 7.73 -17.56 -8.67
CA VAL A 257 7.02 -17.77 -7.40
C VAL A 257 5.55 -17.42 -7.55
N ALA A 258 4.71 -17.96 -6.70
CA ALA A 258 3.35 -17.46 -6.52
C ALA A 258 3.39 -16.16 -5.71
N SER A 259 2.63 -15.15 -6.15
CA SER A 259 2.31 -13.97 -5.35
C SER A 259 1.04 -14.25 -4.57
N THR A 260 1.09 -14.09 -3.25
CA THR A 260 -0.07 -14.22 -2.35
C THR A 260 -0.35 -12.86 -1.74
N ALA A 261 -1.26 -12.11 -2.35
CA ALA A 261 -1.62 -10.77 -1.87
C ALA A 261 -2.39 -10.82 -0.55
N LYS A 262 -2.30 -9.76 0.25
CA LYS A 262 -2.93 -9.67 1.58
C LYS A 262 -3.37 -8.24 1.94
N HIS A 263 -4.35 -8.03 2.85
CA HIS A 263 -5.21 -9.00 3.51
C HIS A 263 -6.66 -8.83 2.99
N PHE A 264 -7.27 -9.91 2.50
CA PHE A 264 -8.64 -9.86 1.96
C PHE A 264 -9.67 -10.01 3.07
N ALA A 265 -10.48 -8.99 3.43
CA ALA A 265 -10.51 -7.63 2.95
C ALA A 265 -10.83 -6.64 4.09
N ALA A 266 -10.64 -5.33 3.81
CA ALA A 266 -10.99 -4.24 4.73
C ALA A 266 -10.29 -4.28 6.09
N TYR A 267 -9.08 -4.81 6.14
CA TYR A 267 -8.28 -4.98 7.35
C TYR A 267 -7.74 -3.65 7.92
N SER A 268 -7.30 -2.72 7.06
CA SER A 268 -6.78 -1.40 7.41
C SER A 268 -7.91 -0.42 7.73
N ASN A 269 -8.49 -0.48 8.90
CA ASN A 269 -9.69 0.28 9.27
C ASN A 269 -9.50 1.20 10.48
N ASN A 270 -10.34 2.22 10.57
CA ASN A 270 -10.28 3.23 11.62
C ASN A 270 -10.55 2.66 13.02
N LYS A 271 -11.44 1.69 13.14
CA LYS A 271 -11.77 1.09 14.43
C LYS A 271 -10.61 0.27 14.97
N GLY A 272 -10.00 -0.57 14.13
CA GLY A 272 -8.85 -1.38 14.51
C GLY A 272 -7.65 -0.53 14.95
N ALA A 273 -7.37 0.56 14.25
CA ALA A 273 -6.31 1.49 14.64
C ALA A 273 -6.59 2.16 15.98
N ARG A 274 -7.83 2.60 16.21
CA ARG A 274 -8.24 3.24 17.46
C ARG A 274 -8.11 2.30 18.66
N GLU A 275 -8.41 1.02 18.49
CA GLU A 275 -8.37 0.02 19.56
C GLU A 275 -6.97 -0.61 19.75
N GLY A 276 -5.99 -0.20 18.94
CA GLY A 276 -4.64 -0.76 18.99
C GLY A 276 -4.47 -2.11 18.29
N MET A 277 -5.55 -2.73 17.84
CA MET A 277 -5.57 -4.02 17.16
C MET A 277 -6.48 -3.95 15.94
N SER A 278 -5.99 -4.36 14.78
CA SER A 278 -6.74 -4.29 13.52
C SER A 278 -7.62 -5.52 13.26
N ARG A 279 -8.07 -6.21 14.29
CA ARG A 279 -8.81 -7.49 14.21
C ARG A 279 -10.27 -7.32 14.58
N VAL A 280 -10.93 -6.33 14.02
CA VAL A 280 -12.30 -5.92 14.36
C VAL A 280 -13.09 -5.52 13.14
N ASP A 281 -14.43 -5.57 13.24
CA ASP A 281 -15.34 -5.06 12.22
C ASP A 281 -14.99 -3.60 11.89
N PRO A 282 -14.69 -3.28 10.61
CA PRO A 282 -14.38 -1.92 10.19
C PRO A 282 -15.53 -0.93 10.36
N GLN A 283 -16.78 -1.39 10.45
CA GLN A 283 -17.99 -0.57 10.52
C GLN A 283 -18.08 0.44 9.37
N MET A 284 -17.84 -0.03 8.17
CA MET A 284 -17.88 0.77 6.93
C MET A 284 -19.15 0.52 6.15
N ALA A 285 -19.65 1.56 5.48
CA ALA A 285 -20.75 1.40 4.54
C ALA A 285 -20.30 0.57 3.31
N PRO A 286 -21.18 -0.21 2.68
CA PRO A 286 -20.85 -1.04 1.50
C PRO A 286 -20.14 -0.27 0.38
N HIS A 287 -20.57 0.97 0.09
CA HIS A 287 -19.92 1.83 -0.92
C HIS A 287 -18.46 2.15 -0.58
N GLU A 288 -18.12 2.34 0.70
CA GLU A 288 -16.75 2.57 1.12
C GLU A 288 -15.88 1.32 0.93
N VAL A 289 -16.40 0.16 1.32
CA VAL A 289 -15.71 -1.12 1.13
C VAL A 289 -15.42 -1.38 -0.35
N GLU A 290 -16.42 -1.22 -1.23
CA GLU A 290 -16.26 -1.45 -2.67
C GLU A 290 -15.31 -0.45 -3.34
N ASN A 291 -15.50 0.84 -3.08
CA ASN A 291 -14.72 1.87 -3.76
C ASN A 291 -13.27 1.97 -3.27
N ILE A 292 -13.01 1.57 -2.02
CA ILE A 292 -11.68 1.75 -1.40
C ILE A 292 -10.98 0.40 -1.22
N HIS A 293 -11.57 -0.53 -0.47
CA HIS A 293 -10.85 -1.73 -0.03
C HIS A 293 -10.91 -2.88 -1.04
N ILE A 294 -11.97 -3.00 -1.81
CA ILE A 294 -12.14 -4.05 -2.83
C ILE A 294 -11.52 -3.65 -4.17
N TYR A 295 -11.45 -2.35 -4.47
CA TYR A 295 -10.91 -1.87 -5.74
C TYR A 295 -9.51 -2.45 -6.08
N PRO A 296 -8.49 -2.41 -5.21
CA PRO A 296 -7.18 -2.98 -5.52
C PRO A 296 -7.21 -4.48 -5.84
N TRP A 297 -8.05 -5.24 -5.14
CA TRP A 297 -8.22 -6.67 -5.37
C TRP A 297 -8.75 -6.99 -6.76
N LYS A 298 -9.79 -6.27 -7.21
CA LYS A 298 -10.33 -6.42 -8.57
C LYS A 298 -9.28 -6.13 -9.64
N GLU A 299 -8.43 -5.10 -9.42
CA GLU A 299 -7.34 -4.76 -10.34
C GLU A 299 -6.30 -5.86 -10.41
N VAL A 300 -5.80 -6.33 -9.26
CA VAL A 300 -4.72 -7.30 -9.21
C VAL A 300 -5.18 -8.68 -9.72
N ILE A 301 -6.37 -9.13 -9.33
CA ILE A 301 -6.92 -10.41 -9.81
C ILE A 301 -7.10 -10.40 -11.34
N SER A 302 -7.73 -9.34 -11.87
CA SER A 302 -8.08 -9.29 -13.30
C SER A 302 -6.90 -8.99 -14.21
N ARG A 303 -5.89 -8.22 -13.74
CA ARG A 303 -4.79 -7.74 -14.59
C ARG A 303 -3.48 -8.49 -14.38
N ALA A 304 -3.24 -9.04 -13.18
CA ALA A 304 -2.00 -9.74 -12.88
C ALA A 304 -2.17 -11.27 -12.73
N GLY A 305 -3.39 -11.78 -12.73
CA GLY A 305 -3.62 -13.22 -12.60
C GLY A 305 -3.10 -13.77 -11.27
N LEU A 306 -3.48 -13.12 -10.17
CA LEU A 306 -3.04 -13.43 -8.81
C LEU A 306 -3.19 -14.91 -8.46
N LEU A 307 -2.13 -15.55 -7.95
CA LEU A 307 -2.11 -16.99 -7.65
C LEU A 307 -2.48 -17.35 -6.21
N GLY A 308 -2.33 -16.42 -5.27
CA GLY A 308 -2.71 -16.61 -3.87
C GLY A 308 -3.35 -15.39 -3.25
N ALA A 309 -4.22 -15.58 -2.26
CA ALA A 309 -4.77 -14.50 -1.45
C ALA A 309 -4.81 -14.92 0.02
N MET A 310 -4.38 -14.02 0.91
CA MET A 310 -4.44 -14.22 2.36
C MET A 310 -5.69 -13.55 2.91
N VAL A 311 -6.49 -14.30 3.66
CA VAL A 311 -7.73 -13.84 4.28
C VAL A 311 -7.43 -13.06 5.54
N SER A 312 -8.13 -11.96 5.76
CA SER A 312 -7.89 -11.06 6.90
C SER A 312 -8.51 -11.55 8.21
N TYR A 313 -8.01 -11.01 9.32
CA TYR A 313 -8.46 -11.35 10.68
C TYR A 313 -9.84 -10.83 11.09
N ASN A 314 -10.35 -9.81 10.39
CA ASN A 314 -11.52 -9.06 10.82
C ASN A 314 -12.85 -9.71 10.39
N ASP A 315 -13.89 -9.30 11.04
CA ASP A 315 -15.27 -9.49 10.61
C ASP A 315 -15.74 -8.26 9.81
N TYR A 316 -16.81 -8.42 9.06
CA TYR A 316 -17.55 -7.35 8.41
C TYR A 316 -19.03 -7.52 8.66
N ASP A 317 -19.65 -6.51 9.26
CA ASP A 317 -21.08 -6.53 9.69
C ASP A 317 -21.41 -7.74 10.59
N GLY A 318 -20.45 -8.12 11.45
CA GLY A 318 -20.58 -9.23 12.39
C GLY A 318 -20.27 -10.61 11.82
N GLU A 319 -19.96 -10.75 10.53
CA GLU A 319 -19.54 -12.00 9.91
C GLU A 319 -18.02 -12.03 9.71
N PRO A 320 -17.27 -12.94 10.38
CA PRO A 320 -15.83 -13.07 10.14
C PRO A 320 -15.54 -13.45 8.69
N ILE A 321 -14.64 -12.69 8.04
CA ILE A 321 -14.26 -12.94 6.63
C ILE A 321 -13.80 -14.39 6.44
N GLU A 322 -13.01 -14.91 7.40
CA GLU A 322 -12.45 -16.26 7.39
C GLU A 322 -13.51 -17.39 7.34
N GLY A 323 -14.72 -17.14 7.85
CA GLY A 323 -15.84 -18.09 7.86
C GLY A 323 -16.96 -17.76 6.87
N SER A 324 -16.79 -16.75 6.04
CA SER A 324 -17.83 -16.22 5.18
C SER A 324 -17.82 -16.81 3.77
N HIS A 325 -18.81 -17.62 3.43
CA HIS A 325 -19.01 -18.11 2.07
C HIS A 325 -19.24 -16.96 1.09
N TYR A 326 -19.97 -15.91 1.52
CA TYR A 326 -20.18 -14.72 0.72
C TYR A 326 -18.86 -14.10 0.27
N TRP A 327 -17.95 -13.82 1.21
CA TRP A 327 -16.69 -13.17 0.87
C TRP A 327 -15.71 -14.07 0.11
N LEU A 328 -15.53 -15.33 0.56
CA LEU A 328 -14.47 -16.18 0.01
C LEU A 328 -14.89 -16.92 -1.27
N THR A 329 -16.18 -17.20 -1.45
CA THR A 329 -16.69 -17.90 -2.63
C THR A 329 -17.43 -16.96 -3.56
N GLU A 330 -18.58 -16.40 -3.14
CA GLU A 330 -19.43 -15.62 -4.04
C GLU A 330 -18.75 -14.36 -4.58
N ARG A 331 -18.06 -13.60 -3.70
CA ARG A 331 -17.38 -12.38 -4.12
C ARG A 331 -16.04 -12.65 -4.79
N LEU A 332 -15.13 -13.37 -4.10
CA LEU A 332 -13.75 -13.48 -4.57
C LEU A 332 -13.63 -14.41 -5.78
N ARG A 333 -14.27 -15.61 -5.72
CA ARG A 333 -14.17 -16.61 -6.78
C ARG A 333 -15.18 -16.36 -7.90
N ASP A 334 -16.47 -16.25 -7.56
CA ASP A 334 -17.52 -16.21 -8.57
C ASP A 334 -17.60 -14.85 -9.26
N GLU A 335 -17.55 -13.74 -8.49
CA GLU A 335 -17.67 -12.39 -9.07
C GLU A 335 -16.34 -11.88 -9.62
N PHE A 336 -15.22 -11.97 -8.85
CA PHE A 336 -13.93 -11.41 -9.30
C PHE A 336 -13.15 -12.38 -10.18
N GLY A 337 -13.56 -13.65 -10.25
CA GLY A 337 -12.94 -14.67 -11.08
C GLY A 337 -11.58 -15.16 -10.56
N PHE A 338 -11.34 -15.06 -9.25
CA PHE A 338 -10.10 -15.55 -8.63
C PHE A 338 -9.97 -17.07 -8.75
N LYS A 339 -8.85 -17.54 -9.28
CA LYS A 339 -8.59 -18.98 -9.56
C LYS A 339 -7.39 -19.52 -8.77
N GLY A 340 -6.85 -18.75 -7.86
CA GLY A 340 -5.76 -19.15 -6.99
C GLY A 340 -6.25 -19.85 -5.72
N TYR A 341 -5.33 -20.05 -4.78
CA TYR A 341 -5.66 -20.62 -3.47
C TYR A 341 -5.82 -19.51 -2.40
N LEU A 342 -6.60 -19.82 -1.37
CA LEU A 342 -6.78 -18.98 -0.20
C LEU A 342 -6.01 -19.55 0.99
N VAL A 343 -5.22 -18.72 1.65
CA VAL A 343 -4.58 -19.03 2.92
C VAL A 343 -5.14 -18.13 4.01
N SER A 344 -5.37 -18.68 5.21
CA SER A 344 -5.72 -17.84 6.36
C SER A 344 -4.53 -16.99 6.80
N ASP A 345 -4.77 -15.84 7.40
CA ASP A 345 -3.74 -15.22 8.22
C ASP A 345 -3.46 -16.09 9.48
N SER A 346 -2.35 -15.85 10.16
CA SER A 346 -1.88 -16.68 11.26
C SER A 346 -2.88 -16.72 12.43
N ASP A 347 -3.37 -17.91 12.79
CA ASP A 347 -4.41 -18.15 13.79
C ASP A 347 -5.81 -17.58 13.46
N ALA A 348 -6.09 -17.11 12.22
CA ALA A 348 -7.39 -16.53 11.88
C ALA A 348 -8.54 -17.53 11.98
N VAL A 349 -8.32 -18.81 11.61
CA VAL A 349 -9.30 -19.88 11.80
C VAL A 349 -9.63 -20.07 13.28
N GLU A 350 -8.61 -20.05 14.14
CA GLU A 350 -8.78 -20.11 15.61
C GLU A 350 -9.60 -18.96 16.15
N TYR A 351 -9.56 -17.79 15.52
CA TYR A 351 -10.33 -16.64 15.98
C TYR A 351 -11.84 -16.80 15.77
N LEU A 352 -12.30 -17.69 14.91
CA LEU A 352 -13.73 -17.99 14.77
C LEU A 352 -14.34 -18.41 16.11
N TYR A 353 -13.60 -19.22 16.93
CA TYR A 353 -14.09 -19.62 18.25
C TYR A 353 -13.49 -18.82 19.41
N SER A 354 -12.23 -18.35 19.30
CA SER A 354 -11.55 -17.75 20.45
C SER A 354 -11.71 -16.23 20.57
N LYS A 355 -12.10 -15.56 19.47
CA LYS A 355 -12.27 -14.09 19.40
C LYS A 355 -13.66 -13.70 18.93
N HIS A 356 -14.09 -14.19 17.76
CA HIS A 356 -15.38 -13.84 17.18
C HIS A 356 -16.55 -14.57 17.84
N ASN A 357 -16.30 -15.73 18.47
CA ASN A 357 -17.28 -16.56 19.18
C ASN A 357 -18.46 -17.00 18.28
N VAL A 358 -18.19 -17.23 16.99
CA VAL A 358 -19.17 -17.75 16.02
C VAL A 358 -19.07 -19.25 15.83
N ALA A 359 -18.02 -19.89 16.33
CA ALA A 359 -17.82 -21.32 16.39
C ALA A 359 -17.75 -21.79 17.86
N ALA A 360 -18.30 -22.95 18.17
CA ALA A 360 -18.31 -23.49 19.52
C ALA A 360 -16.92 -23.98 19.97
N ASP A 361 -16.12 -24.48 19.02
CA ASP A 361 -14.79 -25.04 19.24
C ASP A 361 -13.96 -25.03 17.94
N MET A 362 -12.75 -25.58 17.99
CA MET A 362 -11.86 -25.65 16.84
C MET A 362 -12.44 -26.49 15.69
N LYS A 363 -13.15 -27.59 15.98
CA LYS A 363 -13.76 -28.46 14.95
C LYS A 363 -14.82 -27.70 14.14
N GLU A 364 -15.67 -26.92 14.83
CA GLU A 364 -16.66 -26.08 14.16
C GLU A 364 -15.99 -24.92 13.38
N ALA A 365 -14.91 -24.34 13.89
CA ALA A 365 -14.14 -23.34 13.19
C ALA A 365 -13.53 -23.89 11.88
N VAL A 366 -12.97 -25.09 11.91
CA VAL A 366 -12.48 -25.83 10.73
C VAL A 366 -13.61 -26.05 9.73
N ARG A 367 -14.78 -26.51 10.19
CA ARG A 367 -15.95 -26.70 9.32
C ARG A 367 -16.36 -25.42 8.61
N GLN A 368 -16.50 -24.34 9.35
CA GLN A 368 -16.92 -23.05 8.80
C GLN A 368 -15.92 -22.53 7.75
N SER A 369 -14.64 -22.50 8.06
CA SER A 369 -13.62 -21.97 7.16
C SER A 369 -13.48 -22.78 5.86
N VAL A 370 -13.47 -24.11 5.94
CA VAL A 370 -13.39 -25.00 4.75
C VAL A 370 -14.63 -24.86 3.87
N MET A 371 -15.84 -24.84 4.49
CA MET A 371 -17.11 -24.66 3.77
C MET A 371 -17.25 -23.27 3.16
N ALA A 372 -16.65 -22.25 3.79
CA ALA A 372 -16.62 -20.88 3.27
C ALA A 372 -15.76 -20.71 2.00
N GLY A 373 -14.71 -21.55 1.83
CA GLY A 373 -13.85 -21.43 0.67
C GLY A 373 -12.35 -21.46 0.95
N LEU A 374 -11.94 -21.54 2.23
CA LEU A 374 -10.53 -21.57 2.61
C LEU A 374 -9.82 -22.84 2.09
N ASN A 375 -8.64 -22.67 1.49
CA ASN A 375 -7.81 -23.78 1.01
C ASN A 375 -6.78 -24.23 2.06
N VAL A 376 -6.06 -23.26 2.67
CA VAL A 376 -4.91 -23.53 3.53
C VAL A 376 -5.03 -22.77 4.86
N ARG A 377 -4.95 -23.49 5.97
CA ARG A 377 -4.87 -22.84 7.30
C ARG A 377 -3.43 -22.52 7.64
N CYS A 378 -3.15 -21.27 8.03
CA CYS A 378 -1.87 -20.78 8.55
C CYS A 378 -1.92 -20.60 10.08
N THR A 379 -0.87 -21.06 10.80
CA THR A 379 -0.81 -20.96 12.27
C THR A 379 0.56 -21.29 12.81
N PHE A 380 0.90 -20.72 13.97
CA PHE A 380 2.08 -21.09 14.77
C PHE A 380 1.90 -22.36 15.62
N ARG A 381 0.87 -23.15 15.38
CA ARG A 381 0.56 -24.38 16.11
C ARG A 381 0.85 -25.62 15.26
N SER A 382 0.85 -26.81 15.90
CA SER A 382 0.94 -28.06 15.17
C SER A 382 -0.20 -28.21 14.16
N PRO A 383 0.09 -28.74 12.96
CA PRO A 383 -0.92 -29.05 11.95
C PRO A 383 -2.04 -29.99 12.44
N ASP A 384 -1.75 -30.85 13.42
CA ASP A 384 -2.69 -31.84 13.97
C ASP A 384 -4.00 -31.17 14.46
N SER A 385 -3.92 -29.98 15.01
CA SER A 385 -5.09 -29.26 15.54
C SER A 385 -6.14 -28.89 14.49
N TYR A 386 -5.77 -28.90 13.21
CA TYR A 386 -6.67 -28.66 12.08
C TYR A 386 -6.98 -29.95 11.30
N VAL A 387 -5.93 -30.70 10.97
CA VAL A 387 -6.03 -31.87 10.10
C VAL A 387 -6.87 -32.99 10.73
N LEU A 388 -6.70 -33.26 12.05
CA LEU A 388 -7.47 -34.32 12.70
C LEU A 388 -8.96 -33.99 12.79
N PRO A 389 -9.39 -32.80 13.27
CA PRO A 389 -10.79 -32.39 13.22
C PRO A 389 -11.37 -32.41 11.80
N LEU A 390 -10.61 -32.00 10.77
CA LEU A 390 -11.07 -32.02 9.39
C LEU A 390 -11.36 -33.45 8.90
N ARG A 391 -10.49 -34.42 9.22
CA ARG A 391 -10.71 -35.85 8.90
C ARG A 391 -11.96 -36.39 9.57
N GLU A 392 -12.17 -36.08 10.84
CA GLU A 392 -13.39 -36.47 11.56
C GLU A 392 -14.66 -35.87 10.90
N LEU A 393 -14.64 -34.57 10.49
CA LEU A 393 -15.78 -33.95 9.81
C LEU A 393 -16.11 -34.61 8.47
N VAL A 394 -15.09 -35.08 7.75
CA VAL A 394 -15.30 -35.84 6.50
C VAL A 394 -15.85 -37.25 6.79
N GLU A 395 -15.32 -37.93 7.80
CA GLU A 395 -15.80 -39.27 8.20
C GLU A 395 -17.26 -39.22 8.70
N GLU A 396 -17.63 -38.21 9.42
CA GLU A 396 -19.01 -37.95 9.86
C GLU A 396 -19.95 -37.50 8.72
N GLY A 397 -19.41 -37.16 7.54
CA GLY A 397 -20.18 -36.67 6.39
C GLY A 397 -20.63 -35.22 6.52
N THR A 398 -20.13 -34.49 7.55
CA THR A 398 -20.46 -33.07 7.80
C THR A 398 -19.76 -32.15 6.79
N VAL A 399 -18.55 -32.48 6.37
CA VAL A 399 -17.84 -31.88 5.24
C VAL A 399 -17.77 -32.90 4.10
N PRO A 400 -18.42 -32.64 2.95
CA PRO A 400 -18.34 -33.56 1.80
C PRO A 400 -16.91 -33.69 1.25
N MET A 401 -16.52 -34.87 0.80
CA MET A 401 -15.22 -35.10 0.13
C MET A 401 -15.05 -34.18 -1.10
N SER A 402 -16.11 -33.84 -1.81
CA SER A 402 -16.07 -32.95 -2.96
C SER A 402 -15.61 -31.56 -2.62
N VAL A 403 -15.91 -31.05 -1.40
CA VAL A 403 -15.39 -29.78 -0.90
C VAL A 403 -13.89 -29.87 -0.66
N ILE A 404 -13.42 -30.97 -0.06
CA ILE A 404 -11.97 -31.19 0.12
C ILE A 404 -11.27 -31.24 -1.23
N ASP A 405 -11.84 -31.96 -2.19
CA ASP A 405 -11.27 -32.09 -3.53
C ASP A 405 -11.17 -30.72 -4.22
N GLU A 406 -12.17 -29.89 -4.09
CA GLU A 406 -12.16 -28.52 -4.62
C GLU A 406 -11.03 -27.66 -3.98
N ARG A 407 -10.90 -27.69 -2.66
CA ARG A 407 -9.84 -26.93 -1.97
C ARG A 407 -8.44 -27.41 -2.36
N VAL A 408 -8.23 -28.72 -2.44
CA VAL A 408 -6.94 -29.31 -2.82
C VAL A 408 -6.61 -29.06 -4.29
N ARG A 409 -7.61 -29.09 -5.17
CA ARG A 409 -7.45 -28.79 -6.61
C ARG A 409 -6.78 -27.44 -6.84
N ASP A 410 -7.23 -26.38 -6.16
CA ASP A 410 -6.65 -25.05 -6.28
C ASP A 410 -5.20 -25.02 -5.81
N ILE A 411 -4.89 -25.67 -4.69
CA ILE A 411 -3.53 -25.77 -4.15
C ILE A 411 -2.60 -26.47 -5.15
N LEU A 412 -3.03 -27.62 -5.65
CA LEU A 412 -2.24 -28.41 -6.62
C LEU A 412 -2.01 -27.60 -7.91
N ARG A 413 -3.06 -26.94 -8.40
CA ARG A 413 -2.97 -26.11 -9.61
C ARG A 413 -1.88 -25.03 -9.49
N VAL A 414 -1.81 -24.32 -8.36
CA VAL A 414 -0.76 -23.34 -8.13
C VAL A 414 0.62 -24.00 -8.07
N LYS A 415 0.78 -25.13 -7.37
CA LYS A 415 2.04 -25.91 -7.33
C LYS A 415 2.51 -26.34 -8.73
N PHE A 416 1.59 -26.74 -9.62
CA PHE A 416 1.93 -27.04 -11.01
C PHE A 416 2.35 -25.79 -11.79
N LEU A 417 1.61 -24.69 -11.65
CA LEU A 417 1.91 -23.42 -12.32
C LEU A 417 3.31 -22.87 -11.99
N VAL A 418 3.72 -22.94 -10.72
CA VAL A 418 5.07 -22.52 -10.31
C VAL A 418 6.15 -23.58 -10.55
N GLY A 419 5.82 -24.66 -11.28
CA GLY A 419 6.77 -25.67 -11.74
C GLY A 419 7.32 -26.61 -10.68
N LEU A 420 6.70 -26.69 -9.50
CA LEU A 420 7.18 -27.52 -8.38
C LEU A 420 7.26 -29.02 -8.72
N PHE A 421 6.38 -29.53 -9.57
CA PHE A 421 6.39 -30.93 -10.00
C PHE A 421 7.45 -31.23 -11.05
N ASP A 422 7.84 -30.23 -11.83
CA ASP A 422 8.76 -30.38 -12.96
C ASP A 422 10.20 -30.01 -12.60
N SER A 423 10.36 -29.02 -11.72
CA SER A 423 11.65 -28.49 -11.27
C SER A 423 11.60 -28.16 -9.78
N PRO A 424 11.47 -29.20 -8.90
CA PRO A 424 11.25 -28.99 -7.47
C PRO A 424 12.47 -28.48 -6.72
N TYR A 425 13.65 -28.52 -7.31
CA TYR A 425 14.91 -28.21 -6.66
C TYR A 425 15.58 -26.98 -7.27
N GLN A 426 16.09 -26.11 -6.42
CA GLN A 426 16.99 -25.04 -6.85
C GLN A 426 18.42 -25.58 -6.91
N THR A 427 18.99 -25.68 -8.11
CA THR A 427 20.31 -26.25 -8.35
C THR A 427 21.33 -25.27 -8.95
N ASP A 428 20.91 -24.08 -9.32
CA ASP A 428 21.80 -23.03 -9.79
C ASP A 428 22.40 -22.27 -8.60
N TYR A 429 23.37 -22.91 -7.96
CA TYR A 429 24.04 -22.38 -6.79
C TYR A 429 24.96 -21.19 -7.09
N GLU A 430 25.49 -21.11 -8.32
CA GLU A 430 26.32 -20.01 -8.77
C GLU A 430 25.47 -18.75 -8.93
N ALA A 431 24.33 -18.85 -9.60
CA ALA A 431 23.39 -17.74 -9.69
C ALA A 431 22.87 -17.29 -8.31
N ALA A 432 22.58 -18.24 -7.40
CA ALA A 432 22.17 -17.90 -6.05
C ALA A 432 23.19 -17.04 -5.31
N ASP A 433 24.48 -17.40 -5.38
CA ASP A 433 25.55 -16.64 -4.71
C ASP A 433 25.89 -15.30 -5.41
N GLU A 434 25.60 -15.16 -6.71
CA GLU A 434 25.86 -13.95 -7.49
C GLU A 434 24.71 -12.93 -7.39
N GLU A 435 23.46 -13.39 -7.44
CA GLU A 435 22.29 -12.51 -7.59
C GLU A 435 21.67 -12.10 -6.25
N VAL A 436 21.61 -13.01 -5.25
CA VAL A 436 21.04 -12.68 -3.93
C VAL A 436 21.92 -11.67 -3.21
N ASP A 437 21.35 -10.51 -2.85
CA ASP A 437 22.09 -9.33 -2.35
C ASP A 437 23.13 -8.83 -3.37
N GLY A 438 22.94 -9.14 -4.65
CA GLY A 438 23.88 -8.83 -5.73
C GLY A 438 23.98 -7.34 -6.04
N VAL A 439 25.05 -6.92 -6.70
CA VAL A 439 25.34 -5.51 -7.01
C VAL A 439 24.18 -4.86 -7.81
N LYS A 440 23.70 -5.54 -8.84
CA LYS A 440 22.60 -5.01 -9.70
C LYS A 440 21.30 -4.81 -8.92
N ASN A 441 20.94 -5.77 -8.05
CA ASN A 441 19.75 -5.68 -7.23
C ASN A 441 19.88 -4.53 -6.22
N ASN A 442 21.07 -4.33 -5.64
CA ASN A 442 21.37 -3.21 -4.75
C ASN A 442 21.35 -1.85 -5.48
N GLU A 443 21.69 -1.78 -6.77
CA GLU A 443 21.50 -0.55 -7.58
C GLU A 443 20.01 -0.19 -7.69
N VAL A 444 19.13 -1.17 -7.90
CA VAL A 444 17.67 -0.96 -7.90
C VAL A 444 17.17 -0.55 -6.51
N ALA A 445 17.68 -1.16 -5.45
CA ALA A 445 17.34 -0.78 -4.07
C ALA A 445 17.75 0.66 -3.74
N LEU A 446 18.94 1.10 -4.20
CA LEU A 446 19.36 2.50 -4.07
C LEU A 446 18.45 3.43 -4.89
N ARG A 447 18.09 3.07 -6.14
CA ARG A 447 17.13 3.82 -6.95
C ARG A 447 15.80 3.96 -6.21
N ALA A 448 15.26 2.88 -5.65
CA ALA A 448 14.03 2.90 -4.87
C ALA A 448 14.13 3.81 -3.64
N SER A 449 15.26 3.78 -2.92
CA SER A 449 15.51 4.67 -1.79
C SER A 449 15.56 6.15 -2.21
N LEU A 450 16.16 6.46 -3.35
CA LEU A 450 16.23 7.82 -3.89
C LEU A 450 14.85 8.33 -4.32
N GLU A 451 14.13 7.53 -5.10
CA GLU A 451 12.83 7.93 -5.66
C GLU A 451 11.72 8.02 -4.61
N SER A 452 11.87 7.36 -3.45
CA SER A 452 10.94 7.44 -2.32
C SER A 452 11.01 8.75 -1.53
N LEU A 453 12.09 9.53 -1.67
CA LEU A 453 12.31 10.76 -0.90
C LEU A 453 11.35 11.86 -1.34
N VAL A 454 10.66 12.47 -0.37
CA VAL A 454 9.73 13.57 -0.61
C VAL A 454 10.23 14.85 0.05
N LEU A 455 10.49 15.88 -0.75
CA LEU A 455 10.85 17.22 -0.24
C LEU A 455 9.57 17.95 0.16
N LEU A 456 9.31 18.06 1.47
CA LEU A 456 8.10 18.69 1.99
C LEU A 456 8.22 20.20 2.11
N LYS A 457 9.41 20.70 2.44
CA LYS A 457 9.69 22.12 2.59
C LYS A 457 11.10 22.46 2.13
N ASN A 458 11.26 23.62 1.47
CA ASN A 458 12.55 24.19 1.11
C ASN A 458 12.44 25.72 1.10
N ALA A 459 12.70 26.33 2.24
CA ALA A 459 12.58 27.78 2.43
C ALA A 459 13.65 28.56 1.65
N SER A 460 13.36 29.83 1.39
CA SER A 460 14.38 30.77 0.89
C SER A 460 15.43 31.02 1.97
N SER A 461 16.69 31.14 1.58
CA SER A 461 17.83 31.27 2.48
C SER A 461 18.81 32.33 1.96
N ASP A 462 19.18 33.29 2.81
CA ASP A 462 20.21 34.27 2.52
C ASP A 462 21.63 33.79 2.92
N THR A 463 21.75 32.55 3.45
CA THR A 463 23.03 31.95 3.83
C THR A 463 23.75 31.39 2.62
N PRO A 464 25.10 31.32 2.61
CA PRO A 464 25.85 30.70 1.53
C PRO A 464 25.81 29.18 1.55
N PHE A 465 25.19 28.56 2.57
CA PHE A 465 25.20 27.13 2.82
C PHE A 465 24.23 26.35 1.94
N GLY A 466 23.22 27.03 1.37
CA GLY A 466 22.31 26.47 0.37
C GLY A 466 22.68 26.89 -1.05
N THR A 467 21.81 26.53 -2.00
CA THR A 467 21.99 26.77 -3.44
C THR A 467 20.80 27.53 -4.02
N ASP A 468 21.06 28.41 -4.98
CA ASP A 468 20.03 29.23 -5.68
C ASP A 468 19.06 29.99 -4.74
N GLY A 469 19.54 30.48 -3.59
CA GLY A 469 18.73 31.18 -2.60
C GLY A 469 17.73 30.32 -1.84
N LYS A 470 17.95 29.02 -1.80
CA LYS A 470 17.20 28.01 -1.04
C LYS A 470 18.11 27.32 -0.03
N THR A 471 17.49 26.72 1.00
CA THR A 471 18.23 25.95 2.02
C THR A 471 18.83 24.68 1.43
N LEU A 472 18.09 23.98 0.61
CA LEU A 472 18.53 22.77 -0.10
C LEU A 472 18.59 22.99 -1.62
N PRO A 473 19.51 22.32 -2.34
CA PRO A 473 20.56 21.44 -1.82
C PRO A 473 21.67 22.24 -1.10
N LEU A 474 22.31 21.56 -0.14
CA LEU A 474 23.45 22.10 0.60
C LEU A 474 24.67 22.27 -0.30
N ASN A 475 25.39 23.36 -0.14
CA ASN A 475 26.58 23.69 -0.91
C ASN A 475 27.86 23.13 -0.23
N ALA A 476 28.23 21.90 -0.54
CA ALA A 476 29.40 21.24 0.03
C ALA A 476 30.73 22.01 -0.14
N LYS A 477 30.81 22.97 -1.10
CA LYS A 477 32.04 23.74 -1.34
C LYS A 477 32.33 24.81 -0.30
N VAL A 478 31.30 25.22 0.46
CA VAL A 478 31.42 26.30 1.47
C VAL A 478 31.20 25.80 2.88
N LEU A 479 30.63 24.61 3.05
CA LEU A 479 30.43 23.99 4.36
C LEU A 479 31.77 23.65 5.00
N LYS A 480 31.92 23.97 6.28
CA LYS A 480 33.06 23.62 7.12
C LYS A 480 32.69 22.61 8.19
N ARG A 481 31.48 22.73 8.75
CA ARG A 481 30.99 21.87 9.81
C ARG A 481 29.48 21.64 9.67
N VAL A 482 29.07 20.38 9.67
CA VAL A 482 27.68 19.94 9.65
C VAL A 482 27.38 19.21 10.96
N ALA A 483 26.37 19.66 11.69
CA ALA A 483 25.85 18.95 12.85
C ALA A 483 24.77 17.95 12.39
N VAL A 484 24.97 16.67 12.68
CA VAL A 484 23.97 15.59 12.46
C VAL A 484 23.43 15.23 13.83
N ILE A 485 22.16 15.53 14.07
CA ILE A 485 21.56 15.43 15.40
C ILE A 485 20.30 14.57 15.30
N GLY A 486 19.99 13.82 16.34
CA GLY A 486 18.71 13.11 16.48
C GLY A 486 18.84 11.60 16.67
N PRO A 487 17.79 10.97 17.20
CA PRO A 487 17.80 9.54 17.52
C PRO A 487 17.88 8.64 16.28
N ASN A 488 17.36 9.09 15.12
CA ASN A 488 17.41 8.35 13.86
C ASN A 488 18.68 8.64 13.03
N ALA A 489 19.59 9.50 13.49
CA ALA A 489 20.75 9.91 12.71
C ALA A 489 21.73 8.75 12.43
N ASP A 490 21.94 7.90 13.43
CA ASP A 490 22.83 6.74 13.37
C ASP A 490 22.10 5.41 13.68
N ASP A 491 20.76 5.39 13.51
CA ASP A 491 19.93 4.19 13.67
C ASP A 491 19.57 3.61 12.30
N THR A 492 19.73 2.31 12.15
CA THR A 492 19.35 1.53 10.96
C THR A 492 18.28 0.47 11.27
N GLY A 493 17.71 0.47 12.47
CA GLY A 493 16.73 -0.52 12.91
C GLY A 493 15.48 -0.58 12.01
N TYR A 494 15.15 0.52 11.36
CA TYR A 494 14.04 0.60 10.38
C TYR A 494 14.24 -0.31 9.15
N ALA A 495 15.48 -0.63 8.78
CA ALA A 495 15.76 -1.53 7.66
C ALA A 495 15.48 -3.01 7.98
N HIS A 496 15.27 -3.35 9.25
CA HIS A 496 15.02 -4.70 9.72
C HIS A 496 13.61 -4.91 10.28
N LEU A 497 12.66 -4.10 9.83
CA LEU A 497 11.24 -4.27 10.17
C LEU A 497 10.62 -5.46 9.43
N HIS A 498 9.41 -5.87 9.87
CA HIS A 498 8.55 -6.82 9.14
C HIS A 498 8.34 -6.31 7.71
N TYR A 499 8.15 -7.05 6.92
CA TYR A 499 8.18 -8.35 6.27
C TYR A 499 9.18 -8.21 5.12
N GLY A 500 10.44 -8.10 5.44
CA GLY A 500 11.53 -7.89 4.50
C GLY A 500 12.86 -8.45 4.99
N PRO A 501 13.90 -8.36 4.19
CA PRO A 501 15.20 -8.99 4.45
C PRO A 501 15.83 -8.60 5.77
N LEU A 502 16.51 -9.55 6.40
CA LEU A 502 17.18 -9.42 7.67
C LEU A 502 18.68 -9.71 7.53
N GLY A 503 19.49 -9.15 8.45
CA GLY A 503 20.95 -9.33 8.39
C GLY A 503 21.63 -8.54 7.26
N THR A 504 20.93 -7.73 6.50
CA THR A 504 21.47 -6.84 5.48
C THR A 504 22.19 -5.66 6.13
N LYS A 505 23.32 -5.25 5.58
CA LYS A 505 24.03 -4.05 6.04
C LYS A 505 23.30 -2.79 5.55
N ALA A 506 22.72 -2.04 6.46
CA ALA A 506 22.11 -0.76 6.16
C ALA A 506 23.06 0.41 6.47
N VAL A 507 22.92 1.51 5.73
CA VAL A 507 23.69 2.75 5.87
C VAL A 507 22.86 3.78 6.61
N SER A 508 23.35 4.31 7.75
CA SER A 508 22.70 5.38 8.49
C SER A 508 22.87 6.74 7.79
N VAL A 509 22.01 7.72 8.15
CA VAL A 509 22.12 9.09 7.62
C VAL A 509 23.48 9.68 7.97
N LEU A 510 23.98 9.42 9.18
CA LEU A 510 25.29 9.86 9.63
C LEU A 510 26.41 9.27 8.77
N GLU A 511 26.38 7.96 8.52
CA GLU A 511 27.38 7.29 7.68
C GLU A 511 27.34 7.82 6.24
N GLY A 512 26.16 8.00 5.67
CA GLY A 512 25.96 8.57 4.33
C GLY A 512 26.56 9.97 4.23
N LEU A 513 26.25 10.87 5.16
CA LEU A 513 26.79 12.23 5.17
C LEU A 513 28.30 12.25 5.40
N ARG A 514 28.84 11.43 6.30
CA ARG A 514 30.29 11.32 6.51
C ARG A 514 31.02 10.90 5.25
N LYS A 515 30.46 9.95 4.52
CA LYS A 515 31.05 9.47 3.26
C LYS A 515 31.05 10.56 2.18
N GLU A 516 29.92 11.23 1.97
CA GLU A 516 29.79 12.24 0.91
C GLU A 516 30.53 13.55 1.23
N LEU A 517 30.72 13.88 2.51
CA LEU A 517 31.45 15.07 2.96
C LEU A 517 32.90 14.79 3.37
N ASP A 518 33.41 13.58 3.16
CA ASP A 518 34.81 13.24 3.48
C ASP A 518 35.76 14.19 2.77
N GLY A 519 36.69 14.77 3.55
CA GLY A 519 37.65 15.79 3.07
C GLY A 519 37.05 17.14 2.68
N LYS A 520 35.71 17.34 2.81
CA LYS A 520 35.02 18.59 2.44
C LYS A 520 34.55 19.37 3.67
N ALA A 521 33.95 18.71 4.66
CA ALA A 521 33.45 19.31 5.88
C ALA A 521 33.56 18.37 7.08
N ASP A 522 33.66 18.94 8.29
CA ASP A 522 33.60 18.19 9.55
C ASP A 522 32.15 17.78 9.87
N VAL A 523 31.88 16.47 10.06
CA VAL A 523 30.55 15.95 10.39
C VAL A 523 30.54 15.50 11.85
N VAL A 524 29.92 16.33 12.70
CA VAL A 524 29.77 16.07 14.13
C VAL A 524 28.39 15.50 14.46
N TYR A 525 28.37 14.54 15.38
CA TYR A 525 27.15 13.81 15.74
C TYR A 525 26.83 13.93 17.22
N VAL A 526 25.54 14.14 17.52
CA VAL A 526 24.95 14.03 18.85
C VAL A 526 23.54 13.44 18.74
N LYS A 527 23.24 12.40 19.52
CA LYS A 527 21.91 11.81 19.55
C LYS A 527 20.82 12.76 20.04
N GLY A 528 21.10 13.58 21.04
CA GLY A 528 20.21 14.58 21.62
C GLY A 528 19.15 14.01 22.56
N CYS A 529 18.36 13.06 22.11
CA CYS A 529 17.36 12.33 22.91
C CYS A 529 17.20 10.90 22.41
N GLU A 530 16.47 10.07 23.17
CA GLU A 530 16.07 8.75 22.71
C GLU A 530 14.91 8.87 21.68
N LEU A 531 14.74 7.82 20.87
CA LEU A 531 13.62 7.74 19.89
C LEU A 531 12.27 7.84 20.58
N VAL A 532 12.10 7.10 21.67
CA VAL A 532 10.96 7.11 22.58
C VAL A 532 11.49 7.10 24.00
N ASP A 533 10.75 7.67 24.95
CA ASP A 533 11.14 7.64 26.36
C ASP A 533 11.02 6.22 26.98
N LYS A 534 11.47 6.09 28.23
CA LYS A 534 11.53 4.79 28.93
C LYS A 534 10.15 4.18 29.21
N ASN A 535 9.11 5.03 29.32
CA ASN A 535 7.75 4.60 29.68
C ASN A 535 6.86 4.40 28.46
N TRP A 536 7.42 4.46 27.24
CA TRP A 536 6.69 4.18 26.01
C TRP A 536 6.09 2.74 26.03
N PRO A 537 4.81 2.54 25.62
CA PRO A 537 3.89 3.50 24.96
C PRO A 537 2.98 4.29 25.94
N GLU A 538 3.04 4.07 27.24
CA GLU A 538 2.20 4.75 28.23
C GLU A 538 2.39 6.27 28.22
N SER A 539 3.62 6.72 28.00
CA SER A 539 3.98 8.13 27.93
C SER A 539 3.34 8.90 26.76
N GLU A 540 2.82 8.20 25.75
CA GLU A 540 2.04 8.87 24.70
C GLU A 540 0.70 9.45 25.23
N VAL A 541 0.16 8.84 26.29
CA VAL A 541 -1.10 9.24 26.94
C VAL A 541 -0.84 10.00 28.24
N LEU A 542 0.19 9.60 28.98
CA LEU A 542 0.63 10.23 30.23
C LEU A 542 2.06 10.77 30.05
N PRO A 543 2.23 11.93 29.38
CA PRO A 543 3.56 12.49 29.11
C PRO A 543 4.31 12.77 30.41
N GLU A 544 5.59 12.44 30.43
CA GLU A 544 6.51 12.74 31.53
C GLU A 544 7.50 13.83 31.13
N ASP A 545 7.99 14.57 32.12
CA ASP A 545 9.08 15.51 31.90
C ASP A 545 10.38 14.78 31.57
N PRO A 546 11.24 15.35 30.71
CA PRO A 546 12.51 14.74 30.37
C PRO A 546 13.41 14.58 31.59
N THR A 547 14.12 13.47 31.65
CA THR A 547 15.12 13.21 32.70
C THR A 547 16.26 14.21 32.65
N ALA A 548 17.07 14.29 33.72
CA ALA A 548 18.27 15.13 33.70
C ALA A 548 19.29 14.70 32.64
N GLU A 549 19.37 13.41 32.34
CA GLU A 549 20.23 12.85 31.29
C GLU A 549 19.74 13.27 29.88
N GLU A 550 18.46 13.18 29.61
CA GLU A 550 17.85 13.65 28.35
C GLU A 550 18.04 15.15 28.17
N MET A 551 17.83 15.95 29.23
CA MET A 551 18.10 17.39 29.19
C MET A 551 19.58 17.73 28.94
N ALA A 552 20.50 16.92 29.48
CA ALA A 552 21.93 17.06 29.20
C ALA A 552 22.25 16.74 27.73
N GLY A 553 21.67 15.67 27.17
CA GLY A 553 21.79 15.32 25.75
C GLY A 553 21.24 16.41 24.82
N ILE A 554 20.05 16.96 25.14
CA ILE A 554 19.47 18.10 24.39
C ILE A 554 20.38 19.33 24.47
N SER A 555 20.93 19.63 25.65
CA SER A 555 21.85 20.77 25.83
C SER A 555 23.16 20.59 25.04
N GLU A 556 23.67 19.38 24.92
CA GLU A 556 24.82 19.06 24.07
C GLU A 556 24.50 19.24 22.59
N ALA A 557 23.31 18.76 22.17
CA ALA A 557 22.81 18.94 20.80
C ALA A 557 22.70 20.42 20.41
N VAL A 558 22.18 21.27 21.31
CA VAL A 558 22.11 22.74 21.10
C VAL A 558 23.50 23.34 20.90
N LYS A 559 24.46 23.01 21.78
CA LYS A 559 25.85 23.51 21.63
C LYS A 559 26.49 23.06 20.33
N THR A 560 26.20 21.82 19.92
CA THR A 560 26.72 21.27 18.67
C THR A 560 26.11 22.01 17.46
N ALA A 561 24.81 22.25 17.48
CA ALA A 561 24.13 23.03 16.46
C ALA A 561 24.64 24.49 16.36
N GLU A 562 24.88 25.18 17.50
CA GLU A 562 25.45 26.53 17.54
C GLU A 562 26.83 26.60 16.88
N SER A 563 27.64 25.54 17.00
CA SER A 563 28.99 25.45 16.46
C SER A 563 29.05 25.10 14.97
N ALA A 564 27.94 24.73 14.35
CA ALA A 564 27.88 24.26 12.97
C ALA A 564 27.40 25.35 11.99
N ASP A 565 27.69 25.14 10.72
CA ASP A 565 27.16 25.96 9.61
C ASP A 565 25.69 25.65 9.34
N VAL A 566 25.33 24.36 9.44
CA VAL A 566 23.97 23.83 9.24
C VAL A 566 23.76 22.61 10.15
N THR A 567 22.53 22.43 10.60
CA THR A 567 22.12 21.23 11.35
C THR A 567 21.21 20.35 10.48
N VAL A 568 21.57 19.09 10.34
CA VAL A 568 20.70 18.03 9.82
C VAL A 568 20.10 17.31 11.03
N LEU A 569 18.82 17.56 11.30
CA LEU A 569 18.10 17.02 12.46
C LEU A 569 17.26 15.84 12.03
N VAL A 570 17.66 14.62 12.40
CA VAL A 570 17.05 13.34 11.95
C VAL A 570 16.14 12.81 13.03
N LEU A 571 14.83 12.90 12.78
CA LEU A 571 13.75 12.59 13.72
C LEU A 571 12.79 11.55 13.12
N GLY A 572 11.82 11.09 13.92
CA GLY A 572 10.74 10.25 13.42
C GLY A 572 10.39 9.07 14.32
N GLY A 573 10.17 7.92 13.71
CA GLY A 573 9.80 6.68 14.36
C GLY A 573 10.81 5.56 14.12
N GLY A 574 10.44 4.36 14.58
CA GLY A 574 11.26 3.16 14.44
C GLY A 574 10.48 1.91 14.85
N PRO A 575 11.15 0.77 15.07
CA PRO A 575 10.49 -0.51 15.36
C PRO A 575 9.56 -0.51 16.59
N ARG A 576 9.73 0.44 17.51
CA ARG A 576 8.86 0.57 18.68
C ARG A 576 7.59 1.36 18.43
N THR A 577 7.51 2.13 17.35
CA THR A 577 6.41 3.07 17.06
C THR A 577 5.59 2.70 15.84
N CYS A 578 6.03 1.72 15.05
CA CYS A 578 5.36 1.25 13.84
C CYS A 578 5.55 -0.26 13.67
N GLY A 579 4.61 -0.92 13.01
CA GLY A 579 4.53 -2.36 12.84
C GLY A 579 3.25 -2.95 13.42
N GLU A 580 3.06 -4.24 13.28
CA GLU A 580 1.88 -4.95 13.78
C GLU A 580 1.70 -4.77 15.30
N ASN A 581 0.47 -4.52 15.73
CA ASN A 581 0.09 -4.23 17.12
C ASN A 581 0.73 -2.95 17.73
N LYS A 582 1.21 -2.01 16.88
CA LYS A 582 1.84 -0.75 17.30
C LYS A 582 1.09 0.47 16.78
N SER A 583 -0.24 0.43 16.92
CA SER A 583 -1.08 1.60 16.64
C SER A 583 -0.78 2.73 17.63
N ARG A 584 -0.94 3.97 17.16
CA ARG A 584 -0.65 5.19 17.92
C ARG A 584 -1.92 5.88 18.41
N THR A 585 -1.81 6.60 19.50
CA THR A 585 -2.87 7.49 20.01
C THR A 585 -2.65 8.94 19.60
N SER A 586 -1.43 9.26 19.13
CA SER A 586 -1.00 10.57 18.65
C SER A 586 -0.24 10.43 17.33
N LEU A 587 -0.21 11.50 16.53
CA LEU A 587 0.62 11.61 15.33
C LEU A 587 1.79 12.58 15.51
N GLU A 588 2.04 13.03 16.72
CA GLU A 588 3.21 13.85 17.05
C GLU A 588 4.49 13.00 17.02
N LEU A 589 5.64 13.68 16.93
CA LEU A 589 6.94 13.03 17.13
C LEU A 589 6.98 12.36 18.53
N PRO A 590 7.37 11.08 18.62
CA PRO A 590 7.33 10.35 19.89
C PRO A 590 8.42 10.82 20.86
N GLY A 591 8.22 10.55 22.15
CA GLY A 591 9.16 10.91 23.20
C GLY A 591 9.46 12.41 23.26
N HIS A 592 10.70 12.77 23.53
CA HIS A 592 11.12 14.16 23.69
C HIS A 592 11.66 14.80 22.39
N GLN A 593 11.42 14.21 21.23
CA GLN A 593 11.92 14.71 19.94
C GLN A 593 11.37 16.12 19.60
N ASN A 594 10.11 16.43 19.96
CA ASN A 594 9.55 17.78 19.79
C ASN A 594 10.28 18.83 20.66
N LEU A 595 10.77 18.46 21.84
CA LEU A 595 11.58 19.35 22.68
C LEU A 595 12.95 19.58 22.03
N LEU A 596 13.64 18.51 21.61
CA LEU A 596 14.91 18.61 20.89
C LEU A 596 14.80 19.51 19.66
N LEU A 597 13.75 19.33 18.82
CA LEU A 597 13.48 20.13 17.64
C LEU A 597 13.35 21.64 18.02
N LYS A 598 12.55 21.95 19.05
CA LYS A 598 12.32 23.32 19.50
C LYS A 598 13.60 23.98 20.00
N GLU A 599 14.40 23.28 20.77
CA GLU A 599 15.64 23.82 21.33
C GLU A 599 16.73 24.02 20.26
N VAL A 600 16.84 23.10 19.29
CA VAL A 600 17.77 23.27 18.15
C VAL A 600 17.37 24.44 17.25
N ILE A 601 16.07 24.61 16.95
CA ILE A 601 15.59 25.74 16.12
C ILE A 601 15.87 27.09 16.81
N LYS A 602 15.81 27.18 18.14
CA LYS A 602 16.11 28.40 18.89
C LYS A 602 17.56 28.92 18.73
N THR A 603 18.47 28.07 18.25
CA THR A 603 19.87 28.51 17.96
C THR A 603 19.94 29.55 16.84
N GLY A 604 18.90 29.65 16.00
CA GLY A 604 18.87 30.55 14.83
C GLY A 604 19.79 30.12 13.69
N LYS A 605 20.38 28.93 13.77
CA LYS A 605 21.16 28.34 12.68
C LYS A 605 20.24 27.66 11.68
N PRO A 606 20.64 27.50 10.41
CA PRO A 606 19.87 26.75 9.43
C PRO A 606 19.63 25.31 9.89
N VAL A 607 18.36 24.87 9.88
CA VAL A 607 17.94 23.52 10.30
C VAL A 607 17.21 22.80 9.17
N VAL A 608 17.78 21.70 8.74
CA VAL A 608 17.16 20.73 7.83
C VAL A 608 16.65 19.55 8.63
N VAL A 609 15.34 19.33 8.65
CA VAL A 609 14.72 18.18 9.29
C VAL A 609 14.66 17.03 8.29
N VAL A 610 15.17 15.86 8.66
CA VAL A 610 14.99 14.60 7.95
C VAL A 610 14.10 13.71 8.79
N LEU A 611 13.02 13.21 8.19
CA LEU A 611 12.06 12.34 8.87
C LEU A 611 12.26 10.88 8.43
N ILE A 612 12.49 10.00 9.40
CA ILE A 612 12.56 8.55 9.22
C ILE A 612 11.38 7.95 9.96
N ASN A 613 10.29 7.59 9.27
CA ASN A 613 9.06 7.13 9.91
C ASN A 613 8.17 6.30 8.97
N GLY A 614 7.25 5.53 9.55
CA GLY A 614 6.35 4.61 8.83
C GLY A 614 4.90 5.10 8.73
N ARG A 615 4.64 6.40 8.97
CA ARG A 615 3.30 7.01 8.88
C ARG A 615 3.40 8.52 8.77
N PRO A 616 2.40 9.24 8.21
CA PRO A 616 2.39 10.70 8.24
C PRO A 616 2.28 11.21 9.69
N LEU A 617 3.08 12.22 10.02
CA LEU A 617 3.14 12.84 11.34
C LEU A 617 2.59 14.28 11.33
N SER A 618 2.01 14.70 12.46
CA SER A 618 1.52 16.08 12.68
C SER A 618 2.67 17.02 13.03
N ILE A 619 3.55 17.32 12.08
CA ILE A 619 4.81 18.07 12.26
C ILE A 619 4.64 19.59 12.13
N ASN A 620 3.55 20.17 12.62
CA ASN A 620 3.25 21.60 12.46
C ASN A 620 4.39 22.53 12.92
N TYR A 621 5.14 22.16 13.96
CA TYR A 621 6.24 23.00 14.45
C TYR A 621 7.42 23.00 13.47
N ALA A 622 7.80 21.82 12.94
CA ALA A 622 8.83 21.72 11.92
C ALA A 622 8.41 22.45 10.63
N ASP A 623 7.17 22.27 10.18
CA ASP A 623 6.64 22.97 9.00
C ASP A 623 6.76 24.48 9.15
N LYS A 624 6.44 25.01 10.32
CA LYS A 624 6.50 26.45 10.55
C LYS A 624 7.92 27.01 10.66
N TYR A 625 8.82 26.32 11.35
CA TYR A 625 10.08 26.91 11.83
C TYR A 625 11.36 26.27 11.25
N ALA A 626 11.36 25.05 10.74
CA ALA A 626 12.52 24.50 10.06
C ALA A 626 12.73 25.15 8.68
N ASP A 627 13.96 25.21 8.19
CA ASP A 627 14.29 25.81 6.90
C ASP A 627 14.00 24.85 5.74
N ALA A 628 14.20 23.55 5.95
CA ALA A 628 13.83 22.49 5.00
C ALA A 628 13.38 21.24 5.73
N ILE A 629 12.53 20.44 5.06
CA ILE A 629 12.03 19.15 5.54
C ILE A 629 12.09 18.14 4.42
N LEU A 630 12.80 17.03 4.64
CA LEU A 630 12.87 15.88 3.77
C LEU A 630 12.25 14.67 4.47
N GLU A 631 11.19 14.14 3.90
CA GLU A 631 10.57 12.90 4.34
C GLU A 631 11.23 11.72 3.62
N ALA A 632 11.79 10.80 4.37
CA ALA A 632 12.49 9.65 3.84
C ALA A 632 11.78 8.32 4.11
N TRP A 633 10.71 8.32 4.88
CA TRP A 633 9.97 7.11 5.28
C TRP A 633 10.88 6.11 5.99
N TYR A 634 10.71 4.80 5.76
CA TYR A 634 11.71 3.76 6.08
C TYR A 634 12.39 3.37 4.76
N PRO A 635 13.55 3.98 4.47
CA PRO A 635 14.10 4.01 3.12
C PRO A 635 14.96 2.78 2.74
N GLY A 636 14.87 1.67 3.49
CA GLY A 636 15.63 0.46 3.21
C GLY A 636 17.13 0.55 3.53
N ALA A 637 17.90 -0.41 3.04
CA ALA A 637 19.34 -0.53 3.35
C ALA A 637 20.18 0.66 2.84
N HIS A 638 19.78 1.29 1.74
CA HIS A 638 20.51 2.41 1.14
C HIS A 638 20.04 3.79 1.60
N GLY A 639 19.16 3.86 2.60
CA GLY A 639 18.51 5.08 3.05
C GLY A 639 19.45 6.23 3.38
N GLY A 640 20.50 5.99 4.16
CA GLY A 640 21.46 7.04 4.50
C GLY A 640 22.23 7.57 3.30
N THR A 641 22.57 6.70 2.34
CA THR A 641 23.20 7.13 1.07
C THR A 641 22.23 7.99 0.27
N ALA A 642 20.97 7.59 0.16
CA ALA A 642 19.96 8.33 -0.61
C ALA A 642 19.70 9.71 0.01
N VAL A 643 19.52 9.79 1.33
CA VAL A 643 19.35 11.05 2.06
C VAL A 643 20.55 11.98 1.86
N ALA A 644 21.80 11.48 2.03
CA ALA A 644 22.99 12.30 1.84
C ALA A 644 23.09 12.86 0.41
N LYS A 645 22.82 12.04 -0.61
CA LYS A 645 22.81 12.49 -2.03
C LYS A 645 21.74 13.55 -2.30
N ALA A 646 20.55 13.38 -1.74
CA ALA A 646 19.48 14.38 -1.87
C ALA A 646 19.86 15.69 -1.18
N LEU A 647 20.34 15.66 0.06
CA LEU A 647 20.73 16.85 0.80
C LEU A 647 21.85 17.64 0.11
N LEU A 648 22.77 16.97 -0.57
CA LEU A 648 23.93 17.59 -1.25
C LEU A 648 23.67 17.88 -2.74
N GLY A 649 22.49 17.58 -3.27
CA GLY A 649 22.09 17.88 -4.64
C GLY A 649 22.66 16.94 -5.70
N GLU A 650 23.22 15.80 -5.30
CA GLU A 650 23.60 14.72 -6.23
C GLU A 650 22.35 13.98 -6.77
N TYR A 651 21.24 14.07 -6.04
CA TYR A 651 19.93 13.64 -6.46
C TYR A 651 18.91 14.75 -6.18
N ASN A 652 18.01 15.01 -7.12
CA ASN A 652 16.91 15.95 -6.96
C ASN A 652 15.64 15.16 -6.56
N PRO A 653 15.11 15.35 -5.33
CA PRO A 653 13.91 14.63 -4.89
C PRO A 653 12.73 14.81 -5.85
N GLY A 654 12.14 13.71 -6.25
CA GLY A 654 10.99 13.66 -7.16
C GLY A 654 9.82 12.84 -6.62
N GLY A 655 9.93 12.29 -5.41
CA GLY A 655 8.86 11.57 -4.75
C GLY A 655 7.67 12.48 -4.42
N LYS A 656 6.45 11.91 -4.41
CA LYS A 656 5.22 12.61 -4.06
C LYS A 656 4.45 11.83 -2.99
N LEU A 657 3.78 12.56 -2.08
CA LEU A 657 3.00 11.95 -1.01
C LEU A 657 1.89 11.05 -1.56
N THR A 658 1.83 9.82 -1.11
CA THR A 658 0.71 8.90 -1.35
C THR A 658 -0.29 8.87 -0.18
N VAL A 659 -0.06 9.73 0.80
CA VAL A 659 -0.86 9.86 2.02
C VAL A 659 -0.98 11.32 2.42
N THR A 660 -2.13 11.69 2.97
CA THR A 660 -2.38 13.04 3.52
C THR A 660 -1.74 13.17 4.89
N PHE A 661 -1.05 14.28 5.14
CA PHE A 661 -0.53 14.65 6.46
C PHE A 661 -1.59 15.46 7.20
N PRO A 662 -2.22 14.94 8.26
CA PRO A 662 -3.15 15.71 9.07
C PRO A 662 -2.39 16.68 10.00
N ARG A 663 -3.01 17.80 10.33
CA ARG A 663 -2.47 18.76 11.31
C ARG A 663 -2.57 18.23 12.74
N THR A 664 -3.52 17.36 13.00
CA THR A 664 -3.75 16.79 14.33
C THR A 664 -4.49 15.46 14.21
N VAL A 665 -4.26 14.58 15.15
CA VAL A 665 -4.99 13.30 15.28
C VAL A 665 -6.51 13.49 15.38
N GLY A 666 -6.99 14.65 15.85
CA GLY A 666 -8.41 14.97 15.92
C GLY A 666 -9.12 15.16 14.57
N GLN A 667 -8.39 15.18 13.46
CA GLN A 667 -8.97 15.23 12.11
C GLN A 667 -9.29 13.84 11.53
N ILE A 668 -8.79 12.76 12.11
CA ILE A 668 -8.96 11.40 11.58
C ILE A 668 -10.41 10.93 11.76
N PRO A 669 -11.01 10.31 10.71
CA PRO A 669 -10.45 9.94 9.40
C PRO A 669 -10.31 11.13 8.46
N PHE A 670 -9.14 11.29 7.83
CA PHE A 670 -8.82 12.38 6.91
C PHE A 670 -7.88 11.89 5.81
N ASN A 671 -8.44 11.48 4.67
CA ASN A 671 -7.73 10.80 3.59
C ASN A 671 -8.22 11.28 2.23
N PHE A 672 -7.39 11.08 1.20
CA PHE A 672 -7.78 11.15 -0.20
C PHE A 672 -8.15 9.71 -0.71
N PRO A 673 -9.18 9.54 -1.56
CA PRO A 673 -10.19 10.53 -1.91
C PRO A 673 -11.16 10.80 -0.75
N TYR A 674 -11.77 11.96 -0.74
CA TYR A 674 -12.74 12.37 0.27
C TYR A 674 -14.04 12.88 -0.37
N LYS A 675 -15.15 12.71 0.36
CA LYS A 675 -16.44 13.29 0.01
C LYS A 675 -16.53 14.74 0.50
N PRO A 676 -17.45 15.57 -0.04
CA PRO A 676 -17.68 16.92 0.47
C PRO A 676 -17.78 16.93 2.01
N ALA A 677 -16.94 17.69 2.67
CA ALA A 677 -16.87 17.79 4.13
C ALA A 677 -16.26 19.11 4.58
N SER A 678 -16.66 19.59 5.76
CA SER A 678 -16.22 20.85 6.31
C SER A 678 -14.71 20.95 6.55
N GLN A 679 -14.01 19.82 6.67
CA GLN A 679 -12.55 19.80 6.89
C GLN A 679 -11.70 20.02 5.65
N VAL A 680 -12.29 19.95 4.46
CA VAL A 680 -11.61 19.99 3.17
C VAL A 680 -12.10 21.12 2.27
N ASP A 681 -12.65 22.18 2.85
CA ASP A 681 -13.18 23.35 2.13
C ASP A 681 -12.10 24.30 1.55
N GLY A 682 -10.85 23.87 1.53
CA GLY A 682 -9.70 24.62 1.01
C GLY A 682 -9.13 25.69 1.95
N ARG A 683 -9.74 25.93 3.10
CA ARG A 683 -9.25 26.90 4.09
C ARG A 683 -8.23 26.25 5.03
N LYS A 684 -6.95 26.43 4.75
CA LYS A 684 -5.82 25.92 5.57
C LYS A 684 -5.47 26.85 6.74
N GLU A 685 -6.46 27.45 7.40
CA GLU A 685 -6.25 28.40 8.48
C GLU A 685 -6.45 27.77 9.86
N LEU A 686 -5.47 27.99 10.75
CA LEU A 686 -5.60 27.62 12.15
C LEU A 686 -6.40 28.68 12.92
N GLY A 687 -7.47 28.29 13.58
CA GLY A 687 -8.18 29.13 14.53
C GLY A 687 -9.10 30.20 13.96
N ARG A 688 -9.33 30.23 12.64
CA ARG A 688 -10.24 31.17 11.98
C ARG A 688 -11.28 30.44 11.15
N GLY A 689 -12.49 30.89 11.22
CA GLY A 689 -13.55 30.41 10.35
C GLY A 689 -14.87 30.21 11.07
N GLY A 690 -15.91 30.86 10.63
CA GLY A 690 -17.24 30.94 11.23
C GLY A 690 -17.81 29.61 11.67
N TRP A 691 -18.31 28.80 10.74
CA TRP A 691 -18.95 27.51 11.03
C TRP A 691 -18.03 26.31 10.92
N ALA A 692 -16.79 26.51 10.43
CA ALA A 692 -15.83 25.44 10.21
C ALA A 692 -15.11 25.04 11.52
N SER A 693 -14.54 23.85 11.50
CA SER A 693 -13.60 23.40 12.55
C SER A 693 -12.46 24.40 12.74
N ARG A 694 -11.95 24.52 13.95
CA ARG A 694 -10.80 25.40 14.25
C ARG A 694 -9.51 24.94 13.57
N VAL A 695 -9.44 23.68 13.17
CA VAL A 695 -8.32 23.08 12.42
C VAL A 695 -8.86 22.56 11.11
N ASN A 696 -8.52 23.22 10.02
CA ASN A 696 -8.97 22.94 8.67
C ASN A 696 -7.84 22.56 7.74
N GLY A 697 -8.14 21.73 6.76
CA GLY A 697 -7.23 21.30 5.72
C GLY A 697 -6.08 20.41 6.24
N SER A 698 -5.35 19.85 5.33
CA SER A 698 -4.15 19.05 5.59
C SER A 698 -2.95 19.93 5.97
N LEU A 699 -1.95 19.33 6.56
CA LEU A 699 -0.62 19.92 6.63
C LEU A 699 0.07 19.82 5.25
N TYR A 700 0.04 18.61 4.67
CA TYR A 700 0.43 18.35 3.27
C TYR A 700 -0.60 17.44 2.62
N ASP A 701 -0.95 17.75 1.37
CA ASP A 701 -1.99 17.06 0.62
C ASP A 701 -1.46 15.78 -0.05
N PHE A 702 -2.36 14.88 -0.40
CA PHE A 702 -2.07 13.77 -1.29
C PHE A 702 -1.47 14.26 -2.61
N GLY A 703 -0.42 13.60 -3.08
CA GLY A 703 0.29 13.96 -4.31
C GLY A 703 1.33 15.06 -4.16
N TYR A 704 1.44 15.71 -2.98
CA TYR A 704 2.37 16.80 -2.76
C TYR A 704 3.83 16.35 -2.67
N GLY A 705 4.75 17.17 -3.20
CA GLY A 705 6.19 17.04 -3.07
C GLY A 705 6.89 18.11 -3.91
N LEU A 706 7.93 18.72 -3.36
CA LEU A 706 8.74 19.74 -4.02
C LEU A 706 9.90 19.10 -4.79
N SER A 707 10.55 19.90 -5.63
CA SER A 707 11.75 19.56 -6.38
C SER A 707 12.75 20.72 -6.31
N TYR A 708 14.02 20.47 -6.61
CA TYR A 708 15.03 21.54 -6.81
C TYR A 708 14.87 22.26 -8.17
N THR A 709 13.94 21.79 -9.01
CA THR A 709 13.57 22.44 -10.26
C THR A 709 12.08 22.81 -10.27
N THR A 710 11.59 23.38 -11.37
CA THR A 710 10.19 23.76 -11.54
C THR A 710 9.63 23.23 -12.83
N PHE A 711 8.34 22.91 -12.85
CA PHE A 711 7.65 22.36 -14.02
C PHE A 711 6.45 23.21 -14.41
N LYS A 712 6.24 23.36 -15.71
CA LYS A 712 5.10 24.07 -16.32
C LYS A 712 4.28 23.11 -17.16
N TYR A 713 2.97 23.13 -16.94
CA TYR A 713 2.00 22.34 -17.70
C TYR A 713 1.29 23.24 -18.71
N THR A 714 1.10 22.76 -19.94
CA THR A 714 0.43 23.49 -21.02
C THR A 714 -0.35 22.57 -21.95
N ASP A 715 -1.22 23.14 -22.76
CA ASP A 715 -1.85 22.52 -23.93
C ASP A 715 -2.70 21.27 -23.63
N LEU A 716 -3.49 21.31 -22.55
CA LEU A 716 -4.44 20.22 -22.25
C LEU A 716 -5.47 20.07 -23.37
N ARG A 717 -5.57 18.86 -23.87
CA ARG A 717 -6.49 18.49 -24.96
C ARG A 717 -7.20 17.18 -24.63
N LEU A 718 -8.47 17.12 -24.98
CA LEU A 718 -9.25 15.89 -25.00
C LEU A 718 -9.47 15.49 -26.46
N SER A 719 -9.36 14.20 -26.79
CA SER A 719 -9.63 13.69 -28.15
C SER A 719 -11.10 13.90 -28.56
N ALA A 720 -12.00 13.98 -27.57
CA ALA A 720 -13.40 14.39 -27.73
C ALA A 720 -13.85 15.11 -26.45
N THR A 721 -14.63 16.18 -26.59
CA THR A 721 -15.22 16.90 -25.45
C THR A 721 -16.63 16.38 -25.10
N GLN A 722 -17.18 15.51 -25.94
CA GLN A 722 -18.45 14.83 -25.75
C GLN A 722 -18.32 13.37 -26.16
N ILE A 723 -18.73 12.44 -25.30
CA ILE A 723 -18.67 10.98 -25.48
C ILE A 723 -19.98 10.33 -25.03
N THR A 724 -20.13 9.03 -25.31
CA THR A 724 -21.18 8.17 -24.72
C THR A 724 -20.64 7.44 -23.50
N PRO A 725 -21.52 6.83 -22.63
CA PRO A 725 -21.06 6.06 -21.46
C PRO A 725 -20.13 4.88 -21.78
N THR A 726 -20.06 4.42 -23.01
CA THR A 726 -19.23 3.29 -23.45
C THR A 726 -17.93 3.70 -24.16
N ASP A 727 -17.77 4.99 -24.43
CA ASP A 727 -16.59 5.49 -25.16
C ASP A 727 -15.39 5.74 -24.22
N SER A 728 -14.22 5.83 -24.81
CA SER A 728 -12.99 6.26 -24.13
C SER A 728 -12.53 7.62 -24.70
N VAL A 729 -11.82 8.39 -23.88
CA VAL A 729 -11.22 9.67 -24.29
C VAL A 729 -9.73 9.67 -24.01
N LEU A 730 -8.92 10.18 -24.95
CA LEU A 730 -7.50 10.43 -24.73
C LEU A 730 -7.32 11.86 -24.20
N VAL A 731 -6.61 11.97 -23.10
CA VAL A 731 -6.22 13.23 -22.45
C VAL A 731 -4.74 13.44 -22.72
N SER A 732 -4.33 14.56 -23.32
CA SER A 732 -2.92 14.87 -23.57
C SER A 732 -2.58 16.29 -23.19
N PHE A 733 -1.36 16.52 -22.69
CA PHE A 733 -0.83 17.83 -22.34
C PHE A 733 0.69 17.80 -22.27
N ASN A 734 1.32 18.98 -22.29
CA ASN A 734 2.76 19.12 -22.25
C ASN A 734 3.26 19.49 -20.84
N VAL A 735 4.40 18.91 -20.44
CA VAL A 735 5.12 19.26 -19.20
C VAL A 735 6.55 19.68 -19.56
N THR A 736 6.95 20.86 -19.11
CA THR A 736 8.28 21.45 -19.40
C THR A 736 9.03 21.67 -18.08
N ASN A 737 10.28 21.22 -17.99
CA ASN A 737 11.18 21.63 -16.92
C ASN A 737 11.64 23.08 -17.17
N THR A 738 11.18 24.00 -16.36
CA THR A 738 11.49 25.45 -16.48
C THR A 738 12.63 25.90 -15.55
N GLY A 739 13.20 25.00 -14.77
CA GLY A 739 14.28 25.30 -13.86
C GLY A 739 15.68 25.05 -14.46
N LYS A 740 16.69 24.91 -13.59
CA LYS A 740 18.10 24.84 -13.97
C LYS A 740 18.74 23.46 -13.87
N VAL A 741 18.06 22.52 -13.22
CA VAL A 741 18.57 21.17 -12.98
C VAL A 741 17.58 20.13 -13.51
N ARG A 742 18.10 18.98 -13.90
CA ARG A 742 17.26 17.81 -14.22
C ARG A 742 16.39 17.48 -13.01
N GLY A 743 15.16 17.07 -13.28
CA GLY A 743 14.27 16.64 -12.23
C GLY A 743 13.18 15.69 -12.73
N ASP A 744 12.67 14.92 -11.80
CA ASP A 744 11.51 14.06 -12.01
C ASP A 744 10.25 14.79 -11.58
N GLU A 745 9.21 14.68 -12.38
CA GLU A 745 7.85 15.11 -12.05
C GLU A 745 6.92 13.91 -12.07
N VAL A 746 6.06 13.80 -11.07
CA VAL A 746 4.93 12.87 -11.08
C VAL A 746 3.69 13.61 -11.52
N VAL A 747 3.32 13.40 -12.75
CA VAL A 747 2.14 13.99 -13.35
C VAL A 747 0.91 13.21 -12.90
N GLN A 748 -0.12 13.89 -12.41
CA GLN A 748 -1.32 13.27 -11.84
C GLN A 748 -2.56 13.69 -12.61
N LEU A 749 -3.44 12.74 -12.94
CA LEU A 749 -4.71 13.00 -13.59
C LEU A 749 -5.86 12.69 -12.63
N TYR A 750 -6.69 13.70 -12.37
CA TYR A 750 -7.86 13.56 -11.54
C TYR A 750 -9.14 13.75 -12.34
N VAL A 751 -10.20 13.09 -11.89
CA VAL A 751 -11.54 13.18 -12.46
C VAL A 751 -12.50 13.56 -11.35
N HIS A 752 -13.35 14.56 -11.62
CA HIS A 752 -14.47 14.96 -10.79
C HIS A 752 -15.77 14.79 -11.59
N ASP A 753 -16.70 14.05 -11.04
CA ASP A 753 -18.08 13.95 -11.55
C ASP A 753 -18.88 15.11 -10.98
N CYS A 754 -19.30 16.04 -11.86
CA CYS A 754 -19.93 17.29 -11.44
C CYS A 754 -21.34 17.12 -10.89
N LEU A 755 -22.03 16.04 -11.27
CA LEU A 755 -23.40 15.76 -10.86
C LEU A 755 -23.70 14.27 -10.96
N SER A 756 -23.96 13.64 -9.84
CA SER A 756 -24.24 12.21 -9.73
C SER A 756 -25.48 11.91 -8.90
N SER A 757 -26.06 10.73 -9.07
CA SER A 757 -27.28 10.29 -8.37
C SER A 757 -27.09 10.06 -6.86
N ILE A 758 -25.84 9.98 -6.39
CA ILE A 758 -25.44 9.89 -4.99
C ILE A 758 -24.25 10.83 -4.71
N THR A 759 -23.95 11.08 -3.43
CA THR A 759 -22.75 11.83 -3.08
C THR A 759 -21.49 11.02 -3.40
N VAL A 760 -20.73 11.47 -4.38
CA VAL A 760 -19.43 10.90 -4.79
C VAL A 760 -18.26 11.66 -4.15
N TYR A 761 -17.04 11.18 -4.40
CA TYR A 761 -15.81 11.87 -3.99
C TYR A 761 -15.62 13.18 -4.76
N GLU A 762 -15.05 14.20 -4.09
CA GLU A 762 -14.72 15.50 -4.71
C GLU A 762 -13.87 15.35 -5.97
N LYS A 763 -12.96 14.42 -5.97
CA LYS A 763 -12.22 13.96 -7.13
C LYS A 763 -11.54 12.62 -6.83
N VAL A 764 -11.24 11.89 -7.87
CA VAL A 764 -10.51 10.61 -7.78
C VAL A 764 -9.30 10.62 -8.71
N LEU A 765 -8.21 9.99 -8.29
CA LEU A 765 -7.05 9.75 -9.15
C LEU A 765 -7.43 8.70 -10.22
N ARG A 766 -7.09 8.97 -11.49
CA ARG A 766 -7.35 8.07 -12.62
C ARG A 766 -6.16 7.95 -13.58
N GLY A 767 -5.05 8.59 -13.26
CA GLY A 767 -3.81 8.43 -13.99
C GLY A 767 -2.64 9.06 -13.26
N PHE A 768 -1.46 8.52 -13.45
CA PHE A 768 -0.22 9.12 -13.03
C PHE A 768 0.93 8.64 -13.92
N GLU A 769 1.95 9.46 -14.05
CA GLU A 769 3.18 9.09 -14.75
C GLU A 769 4.37 9.83 -14.14
N ARG A 770 5.45 9.10 -13.85
CA ARG A 770 6.72 9.69 -13.44
C ARG A 770 7.55 9.95 -14.69
N ILE A 771 7.96 11.19 -14.88
CA ILE A 771 8.76 11.61 -16.05
C ILE A 771 10.02 12.34 -15.59
N SER A 772 11.16 12.03 -16.22
CA SER A 772 12.42 12.75 -16.03
C SER A 772 12.64 13.76 -17.14
N LEU A 773 12.96 15.02 -16.80
CA LEU A 773 13.15 16.10 -17.77
C LEU A 773 14.45 16.86 -17.49
N GLU A 774 15.25 17.08 -18.53
CA GLU A 774 16.38 17.98 -18.51
C GLU A 774 15.90 19.46 -18.48
N PRO A 775 16.73 20.42 -18.06
CA PRO A 775 16.37 21.85 -18.14
C PRO A 775 15.96 22.28 -19.54
N GLY A 776 14.75 22.85 -19.65
CA GLY A 776 14.14 23.28 -20.91
C GLY A 776 13.49 22.16 -21.72
N GLU A 777 13.61 20.91 -21.33
CA GLU A 777 12.95 19.78 -22.00
C GLU A 777 11.45 19.82 -21.79
N THR A 778 10.71 19.50 -22.85
CA THR A 778 9.25 19.35 -22.85
C THR A 778 8.88 17.94 -23.27
N ARG A 779 7.95 17.30 -22.52
CA ARG A 779 7.38 16.00 -22.87
C ARG A 779 5.85 16.10 -22.92
N THR A 780 5.26 15.47 -23.92
CA THR A 780 3.82 15.25 -23.97
C THR A 780 3.49 14.02 -23.15
N VAL A 781 2.52 14.17 -22.25
CA VAL A 781 1.98 13.08 -21.42
C VAL A 781 0.57 12.78 -21.89
N GLU A 782 0.22 11.50 -21.97
CA GLU A 782 -1.06 11.02 -22.47
C GLU A 782 -1.69 10.02 -21.49
N PHE A 783 -2.98 10.19 -21.24
CA PHE A 783 -3.78 9.25 -20.46
C PHE A 783 -5.04 8.86 -21.23
N LYS A 784 -5.37 7.59 -21.22
CA LYS A 784 -6.63 7.09 -21.77
C LYS A 784 -7.61 6.87 -20.62
N LEU A 785 -8.67 7.68 -20.58
CA LEU A 785 -9.81 7.44 -19.70
C LEU A 785 -10.81 6.53 -20.41
N THR A 786 -11.13 5.42 -19.77
CA THR A 786 -12.09 4.42 -20.22
C THR A 786 -13.41 4.59 -19.46
N PRO A 787 -14.51 3.91 -19.85
CA PRO A 787 -15.75 3.91 -19.06
C PRO A 787 -15.52 3.54 -17.59
N LYS A 788 -14.62 2.62 -17.29
CA LYS A 788 -14.25 2.22 -15.94
C LYS A 788 -13.70 3.39 -15.09
N ASP A 789 -12.96 4.31 -15.72
CA ASP A 789 -12.36 5.46 -15.05
C ASP A 789 -13.38 6.57 -14.74
N LEU A 790 -14.50 6.59 -15.46
CA LEU A 790 -15.62 7.52 -15.29
C LEU A 790 -16.76 6.93 -14.44
N ALA A 791 -16.77 5.61 -14.24
CA ALA A 791 -17.83 4.93 -13.52
C ALA A 791 -17.81 5.25 -12.02
N MET A 792 -19.01 5.37 -11.48
CA MET A 792 -19.29 5.43 -10.05
C MET A 792 -20.17 4.24 -9.62
N LEU A 793 -20.20 3.94 -8.33
CA LEU A 793 -21.10 2.95 -7.76
C LEU A 793 -22.42 3.63 -7.39
N ASP A 794 -23.52 3.23 -8.05
CA ASP A 794 -24.85 3.81 -7.83
C ASP A 794 -25.50 3.33 -6.52
N ARG A 795 -26.70 3.82 -6.20
CA ARG A 795 -27.43 3.41 -4.98
C ARG A 795 -27.80 1.92 -4.95
N ASN A 796 -27.75 1.23 -6.08
CA ASN A 796 -28.05 -0.20 -6.22
C ASN A 796 -26.79 -1.05 -6.26
N MET A 797 -25.63 -0.46 -5.97
CA MET A 797 -24.33 -1.12 -6.00
C MET A 797 -23.88 -1.56 -7.39
N ASN A 798 -24.31 -0.90 -8.46
CA ASN A 798 -23.84 -1.13 -9.82
C ASN A 798 -22.80 -0.09 -10.21
N PHE A 799 -21.73 -0.49 -10.89
CA PHE A 799 -20.79 0.44 -11.52
C PHE A 799 -21.39 0.98 -12.83
N VAL A 800 -21.68 2.27 -12.84
CA VAL A 800 -22.34 2.95 -13.96
C VAL A 800 -21.59 4.23 -14.32
N VAL A 801 -21.61 4.58 -15.62
CA VAL A 801 -21.22 5.91 -16.10
C VAL A 801 -22.50 6.70 -16.32
N GLU A 802 -22.80 7.63 -15.43
CA GLU A 802 -23.99 8.47 -15.56
C GLU A 802 -23.77 9.57 -16.62
N PRO A 803 -24.80 9.90 -17.41
CA PRO A 803 -24.76 11.07 -18.28
C PRO A 803 -24.59 12.34 -17.44
N GLY A 804 -23.65 13.20 -17.82
CA GLY A 804 -23.33 14.41 -17.07
C GLY A 804 -22.04 15.04 -17.54
N ASP A 805 -21.59 16.03 -16.81
CA ASP A 805 -20.33 16.70 -17.05
C ASP A 805 -19.27 16.21 -16.05
N PHE A 806 -18.08 16.03 -16.55
CA PHE A 806 -16.90 15.67 -15.77
C PHE A 806 -15.83 16.74 -15.91
N GLU A 807 -15.13 17.04 -14.83
CA GLU A 807 -13.92 17.85 -14.84
C GLU A 807 -12.68 16.94 -14.88
N ILE A 808 -11.85 17.13 -15.91
CA ILE A 808 -10.61 16.39 -16.12
C ILE A 808 -9.47 17.34 -15.74
N MET A 809 -8.67 16.96 -14.75
CA MET A 809 -7.67 17.82 -14.12
C MET A 809 -6.29 17.23 -14.22
N ALA A 810 -5.35 17.92 -14.92
CA ALA A 810 -3.92 17.61 -14.88
C ALA A 810 -3.25 18.39 -13.75
N ALA A 811 -2.55 17.72 -12.85
CA ALA A 811 -2.13 18.28 -11.58
C ALA A 811 -0.74 17.79 -11.14
N ALA A 812 -0.11 18.57 -10.26
CA ALA A 812 1.10 18.20 -9.54
C ALA A 812 0.81 17.65 -8.13
N SER A 813 -0.42 17.82 -7.63
CA SER A 813 -0.97 17.22 -6.42
C SER A 813 -2.50 17.28 -6.45
N SER A 814 -3.18 16.66 -5.48
CA SER A 814 -4.65 16.71 -5.38
C SER A 814 -5.21 18.13 -5.22
N THR A 815 -4.40 19.11 -4.82
CA THR A 815 -4.79 20.52 -4.65
C THR A 815 -4.04 21.50 -5.56
N ASP A 816 -2.95 21.06 -6.21
CA ASP A 816 -2.21 21.88 -7.17
C ASP A 816 -2.63 21.50 -8.60
N ILE A 817 -3.85 21.93 -8.97
CA ILE A 817 -4.41 21.70 -10.30
C ILE A 817 -3.78 22.68 -11.29
N ARG A 818 -3.08 22.17 -12.29
CA ARG A 818 -2.35 22.97 -13.28
C ARG A 818 -3.17 23.28 -14.51
N LEU A 819 -3.96 22.31 -14.99
CA LEU A 819 -4.81 22.44 -16.16
C LEU A 819 -6.13 21.71 -15.91
N GLN A 820 -7.21 22.20 -16.53
CA GLN A 820 -8.53 21.65 -16.38
C GLN A 820 -9.29 21.68 -17.72
N ALA A 821 -10.06 20.64 -18.00
CA ALA A 821 -10.93 20.54 -19.17
C ALA A 821 -12.26 19.87 -18.80
N LYS A 822 -13.32 20.25 -19.51
CA LYS A 822 -14.65 19.67 -19.34
C LYS A 822 -14.87 18.56 -20.36
N LEU A 823 -15.41 17.43 -19.89
CA LEU A 823 -15.87 16.30 -20.69
C LEU A 823 -17.36 16.09 -20.42
N SER A 824 -18.19 16.03 -21.47
CA SER A 824 -19.62 15.73 -21.31
C SER A 824 -19.93 14.30 -21.76
N VAL A 825 -20.57 13.51 -20.91
CA VAL A 825 -21.09 12.18 -21.25
C VAL A 825 -22.58 12.32 -21.61
N LYS A 826 -22.93 11.87 -22.79
CA LYS A 826 -24.33 11.90 -23.30
C LYS A 826 -24.85 10.47 -23.45
N ASP A 827 -26.06 10.20 -22.98
CA ASP A 827 -26.72 8.92 -23.26
C ASP A 827 -27.16 8.88 -24.73
N PRO A 828 -26.64 7.97 -25.56
CA PRO A 828 -27.09 7.86 -26.96
C PRO A 828 -28.51 7.29 -27.08
N SER A 829 -29.00 6.60 -26.04
CA SER A 829 -30.37 6.09 -26.01
C SER A 829 -31.36 7.14 -25.53
N ALA A 830 -30.92 8.23 -24.92
CA ALA A 830 -31.70 9.43 -24.84
C ALA A 830 -31.88 9.90 -26.29
N THR A 831 -32.85 9.28 -27.00
CA THR A 831 -33.46 9.83 -28.19
C THR A 831 -33.55 11.30 -27.91
N SER A 832 -33.05 12.16 -28.83
CA SER A 832 -33.27 13.59 -28.76
C SER A 832 -34.73 13.76 -28.32
N VAL A 833 -34.88 14.14 -27.00
CA VAL A 833 -36.21 14.44 -26.49
C VAL A 833 -36.69 15.49 -27.47
N THR A 834 -37.60 15.11 -28.33
CA THR A 834 -38.26 16.08 -29.17
C THR A 834 -38.98 16.91 -28.14
N GLU A 835 -38.43 18.09 -27.86
CA GLU A 835 -38.94 19.02 -26.89
C GLU A 835 -40.40 19.27 -27.25
N SER A 836 -41.30 18.55 -26.59
CA SER A 836 -42.71 18.87 -26.70
C SER A 836 -42.92 20.06 -25.79
N LYS A 837 -42.90 21.25 -26.36
CA LYS A 837 -43.36 22.46 -25.69
C LYS A 837 -44.71 22.19 -25.08
N THR A 838 -44.79 22.15 -23.77
CA THR A 838 -46.04 22.11 -23.05
C THR A 838 -46.05 23.26 -22.05
N ASP A 839 -46.94 24.21 -22.38
CA ASP A 839 -47.38 25.35 -21.58
C ASP A 839 -46.36 26.47 -21.39
N ASP A 840 -46.38 27.45 -22.33
CA ASP A 840 -45.90 28.80 -22.11
C ASP A 840 -46.68 29.46 -20.98
N MET A 841 -46.12 29.51 -19.77
CA MET A 841 -46.70 30.33 -18.70
C MET A 841 -46.28 31.78 -18.92
N LYS A 842 -47.14 32.54 -19.54
CA LYS A 842 -47.01 34.00 -19.59
C LYS A 842 -47.62 34.57 -18.32
N PHE A 843 -46.76 35.27 -17.56
CA PHE A 843 -47.23 36.04 -16.42
C PHE A 843 -48.03 37.27 -16.87
N ALA A 844 -48.98 37.72 -16.06
CA ALA A 844 -49.75 38.94 -16.31
C ALA A 844 -48.90 40.24 -16.23
N GLY A 845 -47.60 40.07 -15.92
CA GLY A 845 -46.52 41.06 -15.86
C GLY A 845 -45.26 40.47 -15.29
N PRO A 846 -44.10 41.17 -15.42
CA PRO A 846 -42.80 40.68 -14.93
C PRO A 846 -42.76 40.52 -13.40
N VAL A 847 -42.24 39.39 -12.94
CA VAL A 847 -42.11 39.04 -11.51
C VAL A 847 -40.75 39.47 -11.01
N ARG A 848 -40.70 40.41 -10.08
CA ARG A 848 -39.44 40.90 -9.45
C ARG A 848 -39.11 40.02 -8.24
N LEU A 849 -37.87 39.48 -8.23
CA LEU A 849 -37.37 38.62 -7.18
C LEU A 849 -36.02 39.17 -6.67
N GLY A 850 -35.80 39.12 -5.38
CA GLY A 850 -34.57 39.44 -4.72
C GLY A 850 -33.97 38.23 -4.02
N LYS A 851 -32.82 38.42 -3.40
CA LYS A 851 -32.15 37.32 -2.66
C LYS A 851 -33.06 36.72 -1.60
N GLY A 852 -33.23 35.39 -1.66
CA GLY A 852 -34.07 34.58 -0.78
C GLY A 852 -35.50 34.43 -1.26
N ASP A 853 -35.89 35.16 -2.31
CA ASP A 853 -37.24 35.00 -2.94
C ASP A 853 -37.24 33.76 -3.84
N PHE A 854 -38.43 33.25 -4.09
CA PHE A 854 -38.66 32.16 -5.03
C PHE A 854 -39.96 32.34 -5.84
N LEU A 855 -39.93 31.81 -7.05
CA LEU A 855 -41.10 31.75 -7.91
C LEU A 855 -41.52 30.29 -8.08
N THR A 856 -42.74 29.95 -7.62
CA THR A 856 -43.28 28.60 -7.77
C THR A 856 -44.20 28.55 -8.98
N VAL A 857 -44.02 27.56 -9.82
CA VAL A 857 -44.86 27.28 -10.97
C VAL A 857 -45.38 25.83 -10.92
N PRO A 858 -46.62 25.57 -11.31
CA PRO A 858 -47.12 24.21 -11.41
C PRO A 858 -46.31 23.42 -12.46
N ALA A 859 -46.05 22.18 -12.16
CA ALA A 859 -45.45 21.22 -13.08
C ALA A 859 -46.28 19.93 -13.10
N SER A 860 -46.10 19.08 -14.09
CA SER A 860 -46.81 17.80 -14.12
C SER A 860 -46.02 16.76 -14.90
N GLY A 861 -45.81 15.58 -14.32
CA GLY A 861 -45.05 14.48 -14.91
C GLY A 861 -43.53 14.66 -14.78
N SER A 862 -42.77 13.90 -15.54
CA SER A 862 -41.31 13.89 -15.48
C SER A 862 -40.69 15.12 -16.15
N VAL A 863 -40.12 16.01 -15.32
CA VAL A 863 -39.49 17.27 -15.74
C VAL A 863 -37.98 17.07 -15.89
N THR A 864 -37.41 17.62 -16.96
CA THR A 864 -35.94 17.48 -17.27
C THR A 864 -35.21 18.83 -17.30
N GLY A 865 -35.95 19.93 -17.20
CA GLY A 865 -35.33 21.26 -17.19
C GLY A 865 -36.35 22.39 -17.20
N VAL A 866 -35.84 23.61 -17.09
CA VAL A 866 -36.61 24.83 -17.16
C VAL A 866 -35.82 25.88 -17.93
N ARG A 867 -36.53 26.58 -18.81
CA ARG A 867 -36.08 27.77 -19.53
C ARG A 867 -36.82 28.98 -19.03
N PHE A 868 -36.13 30.05 -18.73
CA PHE A 868 -36.76 31.27 -18.25
C PHE A 868 -36.10 32.52 -18.86
N VAL A 869 -36.89 33.58 -19.01
CA VAL A 869 -36.40 34.85 -19.56
C VAL A 869 -36.31 35.85 -18.44
N LEU A 870 -35.15 36.46 -18.28
CA LEU A 870 -34.94 37.58 -17.38
C LEU A 870 -34.89 38.90 -18.18
N SER A 871 -35.81 39.83 -17.89
CA SER A 871 -35.78 41.16 -18.52
C SER A 871 -34.74 42.06 -17.85
N GLU A 872 -34.50 41.85 -16.55
CA GLU A 872 -33.49 42.57 -15.78
C GLU A 872 -32.76 41.54 -14.89
N SER A 873 -31.46 41.65 -14.78
CA SER A 873 -30.63 40.83 -13.86
C SER A 873 -29.45 41.62 -13.36
N SER A 874 -29.20 41.57 -12.06
CA SER A 874 -27.99 42.10 -11.44
C SER A 874 -27.40 40.96 -10.58
N ASP A 875 -26.37 40.33 -11.08
CA ASP A 875 -25.65 39.21 -10.41
C ASP A 875 -26.62 38.15 -9.83
N ALA A 876 -27.65 37.75 -10.61
CA ALA A 876 -28.62 36.77 -10.19
C ALA A 876 -28.00 35.36 -10.17
N GLU A 877 -28.01 34.76 -9.01
CA GLU A 877 -27.67 33.34 -8.77
C GLU A 877 -28.97 32.58 -8.55
N ILE A 878 -29.27 31.61 -9.43
CA ILE A 878 -30.55 30.90 -9.44
C ILE A 878 -30.31 29.39 -9.42
N TYR A 879 -31.07 28.70 -8.58
CA TYR A 879 -31.17 27.24 -8.62
C TYR A 879 -32.63 26.78 -8.68
N VAL A 880 -32.82 25.53 -9.06
CA VAL A 880 -34.13 24.95 -9.27
C VAL A 880 -34.46 23.92 -8.17
N GLN A 881 -35.67 24.02 -7.64
CA GLN A 881 -36.24 23.02 -6.74
C GLN A 881 -37.54 22.45 -7.31
N ILE A 882 -37.88 21.24 -6.98
CA ILE A 882 -39.15 20.58 -7.36
C ILE A 882 -39.78 19.90 -6.15
N THR A 883 -41.10 19.68 -6.24
CA THR A 883 -41.85 18.82 -5.32
C THR A 883 -42.80 17.92 -6.08
N ASN A 884 -43.06 16.73 -5.55
CA ASN A 884 -44.06 15.79 -6.07
C ASN A 884 -45.38 15.80 -5.30
N GLY A 885 -45.64 16.85 -4.54
CA GLY A 885 -46.90 17.05 -3.78
C GLY A 885 -46.81 16.75 -2.29
N GLY A 886 -45.63 16.34 -1.77
CA GLY A 886 -45.46 16.05 -0.35
C GLY A 886 -45.09 17.27 0.54
N GLY A 887 -45.16 18.47 0.01
CA GLY A 887 -44.86 19.73 0.74
C GLY A 887 -43.40 20.04 0.95
N GLN A 888 -42.45 19.13 0.66
CA GLN A 888 -41.04 19.38 0.67
C GLN A 888 -40.50 19.60 -0.75
N PHE A 889 -39.62 20.59 -0.90
CA PHE A 889 -38.96 20.88 -2.16
C PHE A 889 -37.55 20.33 -2.14
N LEU A 890 -37.20 19.60 -3.20
CA LEU A 890 -35.86 19.06 -3.42
C LEU A 890 -35.12 19.94 -4.44
N THR A 891 -33.88 20.30 -4.14
CA THR A 891 -33.01 21.03 -5.10
C THR A 891 -32.53 20.01 -6.16
N VAL A 892 -32.78 20.35 -7.44
CA VAL A 892 -32.46 19.47 -8.58
C VAL A 892 -31.40 20.05 -9.50
N SER A 893 -30.96 21.29 -9.28
CA SER A 893 -29.85 21.92 -10.01
C SER A 893 -28.86 22.59 -9.07
N GLY A 894 -27.59 22.72 -9.47
CA GLY A 894 -26.66 23.66 -8.87
C GLY A 894 -27.06 25.10 -9.09
N THR A 895 -26.54 26.02 -8.29
CA THR A 895 -26.69 27.45 -8.47
C THR A 895 -26.01 27.92 -9.76
N LYS A 896 -26.73 28.65 -10.59
CA LYS A 896 -26.26 29.18 -11.86
C LYS A 896 -26.27 30.71 -11.85
N HIS A 897 -25.18 31.32 -12.30
CA HIS A 897 -25.18 32.75 -12.62
C HIS A 897 -26.01 33.03 -13.84
N CYS A 898 -27.02 33.88 -13.70
CA CYS A 898 -27.98 34.17 -14.75
C CYS A 898 -27.95 35.66 -15.13
N GLY A 899 -27.68 35.93 -16.40
CA GLY A 899 -27.74 37.28 -16.98
C GLY A 899 -29.11 37.59 -17.55
N ALA A 900 -29.33 38.87 -17.93
CA ALA A 900 -30.52 39.29 -18.68
C ALA A 900 -30.62 38.51 -20.02
N GLY A 901 -31.82 38.11 -20.39
CA GLY A 901 -32.10 37.30 -21.59
C GLY A 901 -32.57 35.87 -21.24
N VAL A 902 -32.39 34.96 -22.15
CA VAL A 902 -32.83 33.57 -22.01
C VAL A 902 -31.81 32.79 -21.19
N ASN A 903 -32.27 32.15 -20.12
CA ASN A 903 -31.49 31.25 -19.28
C ASN A 903 -32.16 29.88 -19.27
N GLU A 904 -31.34 28.83 -19.18
CA GLU A 904 -31.80 27.46 -19.20
C GLU A 904 -31.06 26.62 -18.15
N VAL A 905 -31.83 25.78 -17.44
CA VAL A 905 -31.31 24.87 -16.43
C VAL A 905 -31.86 23.48 -16.71
N SER A 906 -30.98 22.53 -16.99
CA SER A 906 -31.32 21.14 -17.19
C SER A 906 -30.96 20.31 -15.97
N PHE A 907 -31.69 19.26 -15.66
CA PHE A 907 -31.48 18.34 -14.55
C PHE A 907 -32.02 16.95 -14.91
N PRO A 908 -31.63 15.89 -14.16
CA PRO A 908 -32.14 14.54 -14.40
C PRO A 908 -33.68 14.50 -14.36
N SER A 909 -34.26 13.66 -15.23
CA SER A 909 -35.71 13.49 -15.29
C SER A 909 -36.31 13.19 -13.92
N THR A 910 -37.19 14.03 -13.45
CA THR A 910 -37.75 13.93 -12.10
C THR A 910 -39.25 14.27 -12.12
N ASP A 911 -40.09 13.42 -11.51
CA ASP A 911 -41.50 13.67 -11.39
C ASP A 911 -41.81 14.86 -10.48
N ALA A 912 -42.50 15.83 -11.00
CA ALA A 912 -42.81 17.07 -10.29
C ALA A 912 -44.27 17.47 -10.40
N SER A 913 -44.83 17.96 -9.31
CA SER A 913 -46.12 18.67 -9.28
C SER A 913 -45.94 20.18 -9.25
N GLU A 914 -44.81 20.67 -8.76
CA GLU A 914 -44.44 22.07 -8.75
C GLU A 914 -42.96 22.25 -8.90
N LEU A 915 -42.54 23.35 -9.53
CA LEU A 915 -41.14 23.74 -9.70
C LEU A 915 -40.93 25.13 -9.08
N ARG A 916 -39.78 25.35 -8.43
CA ARG A 916 -39.33 26.63 -7.90
C ARG A 916 -38.04 27.10 -8.55
N LEU A 917 -38.01 28.37 -8.99
CA LEU A 917 -36.82 29.11 -9.22
C LEU A 917 -36.47 29.87 -7.94
N VAL A 918 -35.35 29.60 -7.34
CA VAL A 918 -34.88 30.23 -6.07
C VAL A 918 -33.74 31.18 -6.37
N ILE A 919 -33.81 32.39 -5.87
CA ILE A 919 -32.76 33.40 -6.02
C ILE A 919 -31.83 33.33 -4.81
N GLU A 920 -30.65 32.81 -5.01
CA GLU A 920 -29.63 32.71 -3.96
C GLU A 920 -28.81 33.99 -3.80
N GLY A 921 -28.56 34.68 -4.92
CA GLY A 921 -27.83 35.95 -4.97
C GLY A 921 -28.40 36.94 -5.97
N GLY A 922 -28.14 38.23 -5.81
CA GLY A 922 -28.53 39.25 -6.73
C GLY A 922 -30.03 39.57 -6.77
N LYS A 923 -30.52 40.07 -7.92
CA LYS A 923 -31.91 40.34 -8.21
C LYS A 923 -32.26 39.95 -9.64
N ALA A 924 -33.47 39.47 -9.88
CA ALA A 924 -33.95 39.10 -11.19
C ALA A 924 -35.40 39.57 -11.42
N VAL A 925 -35.72 39.87 -12.67
CA VAL A 925 -37.10 40.07 -13.12
C VAL A 925 -37.41 38.98 -14.14
N VAL A 926 -38.31 38.06 -13.77
CA VAL A 926 -38.69 36.92 -14.58
C VAL A 926 -39.91 37.27 -15.42
N ASP A 927 -39.78 37.18 -16.73
CA ASP A 927 -40.85 37.51 -17.70
C ASP A 927 -41.57 36.27 -18.21
N ASN A 928 -40.89 35.14 -18.35
CA ASN A 928 -41.46 33.93 -18.89
C ASN A 928 -40.72 32.68 -18.36
N ILE A 929 -41.43 31.55 -18.18
CA ILE A 929 -40.91 30.24 -17.82
C ILE A 929 -41.46 29.18 -18.74
N GLU A 930 -40.62 28.35 -19.30
CA GLU A 930 -40.96 27.14 -20.05
C GLU A 930 -40.37 25.91 -19.32
N ILE A 931 -41.25 24.90 -19.09
CA ILE A 931 -40.84 23.66 -18.43
C ILE A 931 -40.61 22.57 -19.46
N TYR A 932 -39.46 21.91 -19.44
CA TYR A 932 -39.19 20.77 -20.30
C TYR A 932 -39.59 19.46 -19.62
N LYS A 933 -40.32 18.61 -20.33
CA LYS A 933 -40.79 17.32 -19.84
C LYS A 933 -40.15 16.19 -20.62
N SER A 934 -39.83 15.10 -19.93
CA SER A 934 -39.52 13.83 -20.57
C SER A 934 -40.83 13.22 -21.09
N THR A 935 -40.86 12.94 -22.38
CA THR A 935 -41.91 12.06 -22.95
C THR A 935 -41.38 10.64 -22.88
N LEU A 936 -41.83 9.87 -21.87
CA LEU A 936 -41.67 8.43 -21.86
C LEU A 936 -42.39 7.78 -23.05
#